data_fae48cec1743ff2f623671ce5da90b90
#
_entry.id   fae48cec1743ff2f623671ce5da90b90
#
_cell.length_a   1.000
_cell.length_b   1.000
_cell.length_c   1.000
_cell.angle_alpha   90.00
_cell.angle_beta   90.00
_cell.angle_gamma   90.00
#
_symmetry.space_group_name_H-M   'P 1'
#
loop_
_entity.id
_entity.type
_entity.pdbx_description
1 polymer ?
#
loop_
_entity_poly.entity_id
_entity_poly.type
_entity_poly.pdbx_seq_one_letter_code
_entity_poly.pdbx_strand_id
1 'polypeptide(L)'
;FRIIILYIALASPAILWAQESFTNRYNTIYITMNEGLPNNFVDDIYKDRQGFLWISMSGGGLSRYDGYEFVNFTPATPHCRLKSNFIRKVYEDNFQRLWVVSEGGTDIIDLTTMQSVLPHDPRKKLETLIKQPAFMVTQDANGCIWLYCSNSLHRIAFRTNGDIESIHSLEIPNPYRYDIIFKDVENEGKVWIGINGALYKIGITAQSKLEATLIDDCLSFAPDLYFTDFIAKENEVWIATDKGLYRYNKNEGIVKQYMHTPDNPHSLSQNFLTCLAITNDKQLLVASLKGINIYNPIKDNFERISDQASNTGSKLLNSNFINCIIVEGQHIWVGTESGGINKMTAKRLSIQNYQHDNKNLQTISHNPVNAVYEDNSGNLWVGTVEGGLNKKAVGSDSFIHYTYESGTLTHNSVSAITADGQGRLWIGTWGGGINLINPQNPQHRIEAITARNKDNYPIDFIGALAYDSINNGMWIGANQGLFFYDLAHKQLCSPFAKRAAEDIRGCIGSIIDKDGQLWMGCLDGVYIIDLHSRSVSLPGGTFRYRHLKYKLDDPSSGLIEKICCFYETQDGTLWLGSNGYGIYKRMQNEDGKEQFVCYNSLHGLPDNSIRSILEDDKGCIWIATNNGLSRFQPTENHFINYNRQDGLADTQFYWNAAHRSQYSKLYLGTVSGLVAIDCNLPALTTQSSKVRFTHLKVGNEEIFPGNEYLPLDIAVSKAIRIHEREK
;
A
#
# COMPACT_ATOMS: atom_id res chain seq x y z
N PHE A 1 -35.97 20.26 28.90
CA PHE A 1 -35.48 18.87 28.92
C PHE A 1 -36.01 18.13 27.69
N ARG A 2 -35.36 18.26 26.51
CA ARG A 2 -35.43 17.39 25.30
C ARG A 2 -34.90 18.15 24.09
N ILE A 3 -33.61 18.42 24.01
CA ILE A 3 -32.83 18.69 22.77
C ILE A 3 -31.34 18.58 23.15
N ILE A 4 -30.85 17.40 23.44
CA ILE A 4 -29.43 17.05 23.45
C ILE A 4 -29.33 15.52 23.21
N ILE A 5 -29.77 15.02 22.11
CA ILE A 5 -29.40 13.68 21.59
C ILE A 5 -29.77 13.72 20.11
N LEU A 6 -28.97 14.35 19.27
CA LEU A 6 -28.92 14.09 17.81
C LEU A 6 -27.72 14.78 17.11
N TYR A 7 -26.52 14.65 17.68
CA TYR A 7 -25.30 15.13 17.02
C TYR A 7 -24.12 14.14 17.12
N ILE A 8 -24.39 12.83 17.14
CA ILE A 8 -23.33 11.79 17.14
C ILE A 8 -23.52 10.79 15.98
N ALA A 9 -24.01 11.22 14.84
CA ALA A 9 -24.18 10.29 13.71
C ALA A 9 -23.77 10.83 12.34
N LEU A 10 -22.86 11.81 12.30
CA LEU A 10 -22.19 12.21 11.05
C LEU A 10 -20.74 12.61 11.34
N ALA A 11 -20.00 11.73 12.02
CA ALA A 11 -18.56 11.79 11.96
C ALA A 11 -18.18 11.37 10.53
N SER A 12 -17.78 12.34 9.71
CA SER A 12 -17.26 12.06 8.37
C SER A 12 -16.09 11.07 8.47
N PRO A 13 -15.85 10.22 7.46
CA PRO A 13 -14.69 9.29 7.44
C PRO A 13 -13.37 9.98 7.77
N ALA A 14 -13.23 11.26 7.48
CA ALA A 14 -12.07 12.09 7.84
C ALA A 14 -11.80 12.20 9.35
N ILE A 15 -12.80 12.04 10.23
CA ILE A 15 -12.60 12.13 11.69
C ILE A 15 -12.05 10.81 12.26
N LEU A 16 -12.37 9.67 11.67
CA LEU A 16 -11.80 8.37 12.06
C LEU A 16 -10.32 8.25 11.68
N TRP A 17 -9.89 8.88 10.58
CA TRP A 17 -8.48 8.93 10.17
C TRP A 17 -7.59 9.77 11.08
N ALA A 18 -8.17 10.70 11.87
CA ALA A 18 -7.41 11.53 12.80
C ALA A 18 -6.91 10.80 14.05
N GLN A 19 -7.24 9.52 14.25
CA GLN A 19 -6.78 8.70 15.38
C GLN A 19 -5.61 7.77 15.03
N GLU A 20 -5.37 7.46 13.75
CA GLU A 20 -4.26 6.60 13.35
C GLU A 20 -3.00 7.44 13.07
N SER A 21 -1.87 7.04 13.66
CA SER A 21 -0.57 7.67 13.41
C SER A 21 -0.25 7.66 11.91
N PHE A 22 0.31 8.75 11.40
CA PHE A 22 0.73 8.87 10.01
C PHE A 22 1.65 7.72 9.57
N THR A 23 2.51 7.25 10.45
CA THR A 23 3.42 6.13 10.20
C THR A 23 2.69 4.83 9.84
N ASN A 24 1.50 4.62 10.36
CA ASN A 24 0.73 3.41 10.07
C ASN A 24 0.00 3.47 8.73
N ARG A 25 -0.17 4.67 8.14
CA ARG A 25 -0.92 4.88 6.89
C ARG A 25 -0.10 4.72 5.62
N TYR A 26 1.24 4.69 5.72
CA TYR A 26 2.13 4.65 4.56
C TYR A 26 3.12 3.48 4.62
N ASN A 27 3.45 2.95 3.44
CA ASN A 27 4.62 2.09 3.20
C ASN A 27 5.67 2.91 2.48
N THR A 28 6.95 2.63 2.71
CA THR A 28 8.06 3.35 2.04
C THR A 28 8.95 2.40 1.25
N ILE A 29 9.32 2.84 0.06
CA ILE A 29 10.39 2.26 -0.77
C ILE A 29 11.50 3.30 -0.82
N TYR A 30 12.74 2.87 -0.59
CA TYR A 30 13.93 3.71 -0.71
C TYR A 30 14.53 3.54 -2.10
N ILE A 31 14.80 4.64 -2.78
CA ILE A 31 15.43 4.69 -4.09
C ILE A 31 16.76 5.41 -3.93
N THR A 32 17.83 4.66 -4.01
CA THR A 32 19.20 5.11 -3.78
C THR A 32 20.10 4.80 -4.99
N MET A 33 21.38 5.00 -4.84
CA MET A 33 22.34 4.57 -5.87
C MET A 33 22.27 3.07 -6.17
N ASN A 34 21.82 2.24 -5.22
CA ASN A 34 21.64 0.81 -5.44
C ASN A 34 20.49 0.50 -6.41
N GLU A 35 19.47 1.37 -6.44
CA GLU A 35 18.32 1.28 -7.34
C GLU A 35 18.51 2.08 -8.64
N GLY A 36 19.73 2.61 -8.89
CA GLY A 36 20.09 3.28 -10.14
C GLY A 36 20.08 4.80 -10.11
N LEU A 37 19.83 5.44 -8.95
CA LEU A 37 19.97 6.88 -8.81
C LEU A 37 21.47 7.26 -8.92
N PRO A 38 21.86 8.28 -9.73
CA PRO A 38 23.27 8.65 -9.89
C PRO A 38 23.96 9.16 -8.63
N ASN A 39 23.21 9.82 -7.75
CA ASN A 39 23.69 10.35 -6.48
C ASN A 39 22.57 10.37 -5.44
N ASN A 40 22.89 10.11 -4.18
CA ASN A 40 21.92 10.17 -3.09
C ASN A 40 21.59 11.59 -2.60
N PHE A 41 22.33 12.61 -3.03
CA PHE A 41 22.02 14.00 -2.70
C PHE A 41 20.99 14.57 -3.66
N VAL A 42 19.72 14.56 -3.24
CA VAL A 42 18.58 15.04 -4.01
C VAL A 42 18.22 16.45 -3.55
N ASP A 43 18.36 17.45 -4.43
CA ASP A 43 18.00 18.85 -4.16
C ASP A 43 16.51 19.11 -4.37
N ASP A 44 15.96 18.64 -5.50
CA ASP A 44 14.56 18.86 -5.87
C ASP A 44 13.99 17.68 -6.66
N ILE A 45 12.68 17.49 -6.55
CA ILE A 45 11.93 16.52 -7.35
C ILE A 45 10.77 17.29 -8.01
N TYR A 46 10.64 17.14 -9.32
CA TYR A 46 9.60 17.78 -10.10
C TYR A 46 8.87 16.76 -10.98
N LYS A 47 7.56 16.85 -11.06
CA LYS A 47 6.77 16.00 -11.97
C LYS A 47 6.33 16.81 -13.18
N ASP A 48 6.70 16.33 -14.38
CA ASP A 48 6.24 16.94 -15.62
C ASP A 48 4.79 16.56 -15.95
N ARG A 49 4.22 17.23 -16.95
CA ARG A 49 2.82 17.02 -17.40
C ARG A 49 2.61 15.65 -18.06
N GLN A 50 3.69 15.01 -18.49
CA GLN A 50 3.65 13.66 -19.03
C GLN A 50 3.62 12.60 -17.93
N GLY A 51 4.02 12.96 -16.71
CA GLY A 51 4.04 12.09 -15.54
C GLY A 51 5.40 11.56 -15.14
N PHE A 52 6.48 11.94 -15.83
CA PHE A 52 7.85 11.63 -15.45
C PHE A 52 8.30 12.47 -14.26
N LEU A 53 9.12 11.89 -13.40
CA LEU A 53 9.77 12.61 -12.32
C LEU A 53 11.16 13.05 -12.75
N TRP A 54 11.43 14.32 -12.56
CA TRP A 54 12.73 14.94 -12.75
C TRP A 54 13.39 15.16 -11.42
N ILE A 55 14.58 14.61 -11.25
CA ILE A 55 15.32 14.61 -9.98
C ILE A 55 16.57 15.43 -10.17
N SER A 56 16.63 16.54 -9.45
CA SER A 56 17.77 17.44 -9.39
C SER A 56 18.73 16.98 -8.32
N MET A 57 20.02 16.88 -8.62
CA MET A 57 21.02 16.37 -7.71
C MET A 57 22.26 17.26 -7.65
N SER A 58 22.80 17.42 -6.44
CA SER A 58 24.13 18.01 -6.22
C SER A 58 25.21 17.00 -6.58
N GLY A 59 25.88 17.23 -7.73
CA GLY A 59 26.95 16.37 -8.25
C GLY A 59 26.48 15.18 -9.08
N GLY A 60 25.20 14.88 -9.12
CA GLY A 60 24.61 13.78 -9.92
C GLY A 60 23.99 14.22 -11.25
N GLY A 61 23.89 15.54 -11.51
CA GLY A 61 23.19 16.08 -12.67
C GLY A 61 21.67 16.05 -12.50
N LEU A 62 20.97 15.79 -13.61
CA LEU A 62 19.53 15.67 -13.69
C LEU A 62 19.13 14.29 -14.13
N SER A 63 18.15 13.65 -13.47
CA SER A 63 17.61 12.36 -13.88
C SER A 63 16.13 12.47 -14.18
N ARG A 64 15.69 11.82 -15.27
CA ARG A 64 14.27 11.54 -15.56
C ARG A 64 13.96 10.12 -15.13
N TYR A 65 12.95 9.94 -14.29
CA TYR A 65 12.49 8.65 -13.77
C TYR A 65 11.08 8.34 -14.29
N ASP A 66 10.91 7.17 -14.87
CA ASP A 66 9.63 6.72 -15.45
C ASP A 66 8.80 5.81 -14.53
N GLY A 67 9.32 5.53 -13.34
CA GLY A 67 8.75 4.59 -12.37
C GLY A 67 9.56 3.30 -12.25
N TYR A 68 10.45 3.01 -13.19
CA TYR A 68 11.28 1.80 -13.26
C TYR A 68 12.77 2.13 -13.49
N GLU A 69 13.08 2.99 -14.46
CA GLU A 69 14.44 3.28 -14.90
C GLU A 69 14.76 4.77 -14.86
N PHE A 70 16.05 5.11 -14.78
CA PHE A 70 16.57 6.47 -14.79
C PHE A 70 17.26 6.77 -16.12
N VAL A 71 16.90 7.90 -16.74
CA VAL A 71 17.65 8.50 -17.84
C VAL A 71 18.39 9.72 -17.29
N ASN A 72 19.73 9.69 -17.37
CA ASN A 72 20.59 10.67 -16.72
C ASN A 72 21.14 11.71 -17.69
N PHE A 73 21.06 12.98 -17.32
CA PHE A 73 21.56 14.14 -18.08
C PHE A 73 22.68 14.82 -17.30
N THR A 74 23.82 14.98 -17.97
CA THR A 74 25.04 15.56 -17.41
C THR A 74 25.73 16.43 -18.47
N PRO A 75 26.80 17.17 -18.17
CA PRO A 75 27.63 17.84 -19.19
C PRO A 75 28.23 16.91 -20.23
N ALA A 76 28.30 15.60 -19.95
CA ALA A 76 28.81 14.60 -20.88
C ALA A 76 27.72 13.95 -21.77
N THR A 77 26.45 14.21 -21.54
CA THR A 77 25.34 13.64 -22.32
C THR A 77 25.34 14.14 -23.76
N PRO A 78 25.45 13.27 -24.79
CA PRO A 78 25.75 13.72 -26.17
C PRO A 78 24.69 14.64 -26.79
N HIS A 79 23.40 14.38 -26.57
CA HIS A 79 22.29 15.06 -27.24
C HIS A 79 21.66 16.18 -26.40
N CYS A 80 21.90 16.18 -25.08
CA CYS A 80 21.35 17.16 -24.15
C CYS A 80 22.37 17.46 -23.04
N ARG A 81 23.38 18.29 -23.39
CA ARG A 81 24.46 18.63 -22.46
C ARG A 81 24.01 19.71 -21.49
N LEU A 82 24.09 19.39 -20.19
CA LEU A 82 23.86 20.39 -19.15
C LEU A 82 25.13 21.24 -18.92
N LYS A 83 24.94 22.44 -18.39
CA LYS A 83 26.05 23.32 -18.02
C LYS A 83 26.77 22.89 -16.73
N SER A 84 26.08 22.12 -15.87
CA SER A 84 26.60 21.69 -14.58
C SER A 84 26.01 20.34 -14.14
N ASN A 85 26.73 19.63 -13.25
CA ASN A 85 26.19 18.48 -12.52
C ASN A 85 25.49 18.89 -11.19
N PHE A 86 25.56 20.16 -10.82
CA PHE A 86 24.96 20.71 -9.60
C PHE A 86 23.64 21.40 -9.96
N ILE A 87 22.56 20.61 -10.03
CA ILE A 87 21.25 21.09 -10.43
C ILE A 87 20.45 21.46 -9.18
N ARG A 88 19.94 22.68 -9.12
CA ARG A 88 19.18 23.20 -7.98
C ARG A 88 17.71 22.97 -8.10
N LYS A 89 17.12 23.32 -9.23
CA LYS A 89 15.69 23.25 -9.45
C LYS A 89 15.33 23.11 -10.91
N VAL A 90 14.18 22.49 -11.18
CA VAL A 90 13.63 22.42 -12.54
C VAL A 90 12.16 22.83 -12.55
N TYR A 91 11.70 23.30 -13.70
CA TYR A 91 10.31 23.65 -13.93
C TYR A 91 9.91 23.53 -15.40
N GLU A 92 8.77 22.89 -15.69
CA GLU A 92 8.22 22.78 -17.05
C GLU A 92 7.32 23.98 -17.37
N ASP A 93 7.57 24.66 -18.49
CA ASP A 93 6.72 25.75 -18.97
C ASP A 93 5.51 25.26 -19.80
N ASN A 94 4.65 26.18 -20.19
CA ASN A 94 3.45 25.87 -20.98
C ASN A 94 3.74 25.40 -22.41
N PHE A 95 4.99 25.47 -22.86
CA PHE A 95 5.46 25.07 -24.20
C PHE A 95 6.21 23.72 -24.17
N GLN A 96 6.06 22.91 -23.09
CA GLN A 96 6.74 21.64 -22.89
C GLN A 96 8.27 21.78 -22.90
N ARG A 97 8.79 22.87 -22.32
CA ARG A 97 10.22 23.08 -22.14
C ARG A 97 10.55 23.02 -20.65
N LEU A 98 11.54 22.22 -20.31
CA LEU A 98 12.06 22.11 -18.96
C LEU A 98 13.17 23.12 -18.74
N TRP A 99 12.97 24.04 -17.83
CA TRP A 99 13.96 25.00 -17.37
C TRP A 99 14.76 24.36 -16.24
N VAL A 100 16.07 24.25 -16.43
CA VAL A 100 16.99 23.57 -15.50
C VAL A 100 17.98 24.61 -14.98
N VAL A 101 17.89 24.96 -13.69
CA VAL A 101 18.76 25.97 -13.08
C VAL A 101 19.89 25.34 -12.30
N SER A 102 21.08 25.89 -12.47
CA SER A 102 22.31 25.43 -11.86
C SER A 102 23.28 26.57 -11.60
N GLU A 103 24.35 26.30 -10.89
CA GLU A 103 25.46 27.25 -10.70
C GLU A 103 26.19 27.58 -12.02
N GLY A 104 26.11 26.69 -13.02
CA GLY A 104 26.67 26.93 -14.36
C GLY A 104 25.76 27.75 -15.28
N GLY A 105 24.54 28.06 -14.83
CA GLY A 105 23.52 28.80 -15.58
C GLY A 105 22.20 28.05 -15.73
N THR A 106 21.41 28.45 -16.70
CA THR A 106 20.11 27.84 -17.00
C THR A 106 20.19 27.07 -18.31
N ASP A 107 19.80 25.79 -18.32
CA ASP A 107 19.54 25.02 -19.53
C ASP A 107 18.04 24.96 -19.79
N ILE A 108 17.64 24.90 -21.07
CA ILE A 108 16.24 24.78 -21.46
C ILE A 108 16.16 23.55 -22.38
N ILE A 109 15.39 22.55 -21.98
CA ILE A 109 15.24 21.27 -22.69
C ILE A 109 13.83 21.21 -23.28
N ASP A 110 13.72 20.97 -24.57
CA ASP A 110 12.44 20.63 -25.20
C ASP A 110 12.09 19.17 -24.87
N LEU A 111 11.00 18.96 -24.12
CA LEU A 111 10.55 17.64 -23.65
C LEU A 111 9.98 16.77 -24.77
N THR A 112 9.73 17.33 -25.95
CA THR A 112 9.25 16.55 -27.11
C THR A 112 10.37 15.96 -27.92
N THR A 113 11.52 16.65 -28.00
CA THR A 113 12.70 16.24 -28.76
C THR A 113 13.86 15.78 -27.86
N MET A 114 13.78 16.06 -26.58
CA MET A 114 14.83 15.84 -25.58
C MET A 114 16.15 16.52 -25.95
N GLN A 115 16.08 17.68 -26.58
CA GLN A 115 17.23 18.49 -27.02
C GLN A 115 17.24 19.85 -26.32
N SER A 116 18.44 20.39 -26.18
CA SER A 116 18.59 21.76 -25.70
C SER A 116 18.00 22.74 -26.70
N VAL A 117 17.18 23.67 -26.24
CA VAL A 117 16.49 24.67 -27.06
C VAL A 117 16.71 26.08 -26.49
N LEU A 118 16.77 27.05 -27.34
CA LEU A 118 16.74 28.47 -26.95
C LEU A 118 15.52 29.14 -27.60
N PRO A 119 14.51 29.57 -26.81
CA PRO A 119 13.38 30.35 -27.35
C PRO A 119 13.85 31.58 -28.06
N HIS A 120 13.26 31.86 -29.21
CA HIS A 120 13.63 33.03 -29.98
C HIS A 120 13.38 34.34 -29.21
N ASP A 121 14.45 35.10 -29.01
CA ASP A 121 14.44 36.43 -28.37
C ASP A 121 15.06 37.47 -29.29
N PRO A 122 14.26 38.34 -29.93
CA PRO A 122 14.77 39.38 -30.84
C PRO A 122 15.78 40.33 -30.19
N ARG A 123 15.72 40.46 -28.86
CA ARG A 123 16.60 41.36 -28.09
C ARG A 123 17.84 40.67 -27.52
N LYS A 124 17.96 39.34 -27.70
CA LYS A 124 19.06 38.51 -27.20
C LYS A 124 19.31 38.60 -25.68
N LYS A 125 18.35 39.11 -24.93
CA LYS A 125 18.46 39.19 -23.45
C LYS A 125 18.50 37.84 -22.78
N LEU A 126 17.67 36.88 -23.25
CA LEU A 126 17.60 35.54 -22.71
C LEU A 126 18.95 34.84 -22.83
N GLU A 127 19.63 34.92 -23.97
CA GLU A 127 20.94 34.31 -24.19
C GLU A 127 22.00 34.78 -23.17
N THR A 128 21.91 36.05 -22.73
CA THR A 128 22.78 36.61 -21.72
C THR A 128 22.41 36.09 -20.32
N LEU A 129 21.10 36.03 -20.02
CA LEU A 129 20.61 35.57 -18.70
C LEU A 129 20.94 34.12 -18.42
N ILE A 130 20.72 33.23 -19.37
CA ILE A 130 20.93 31.77 -19.15
C ILE A 130 22.40 31.35 -18.99
N LYS A 131 23.35 32.27 -19.27
CA LYS A 131 24.79 32.02 -19.02
C LYS A 131 25.21 32.39 -17.60
N GLN A 132 24.33 32.99 -16.82
CA GLN A 132 24.61 33.40 -15.44
C GLN A 132 24.18 32.34 -14.44
N PRO A 133 24.86 32.19 -13.31
CA PRO A 133 24.43 31.31 -12.24
C PRO A 133 22.99 31.58 -11.85
N ALA A 134 22.18 30.52 -11.83
CA ALA A 134 20.76 30.60 -11.52
C ALA A 134 20.40 29.67 -10.34
N PHE A 135 19.47 30.10 -9.49
CA PHE A 135 19.20 29.46 -8.22
C PHE A 135 17.74 29.03 -8.05
N MET A 136 16.80 29.71 -8.67
CA MET A 136 15.38 29.41 -8.56
C MET A 136 14.64 29.70 -9.85
N VAL A 137 13.68 28.84 -10.19
CA VAL A 137 12.75 29.01 -11.31
C VAL A 137 11.34 28.56 -10.91
N THR A 138 10.33 29.26 -11.37
CA THR A 138 8.92 28.87 -11.25
C THR A 138 8.10 29.50 -12.38
N GLN A 139 6.84 29.08 -12.53
CA GLN A 139 5.89 29.71 -13.44
C GLN A 139 4.75 30.35 -12.66
N ASP A 140 4.27 31.49 -13.08
CA ASP A 140 3.08 32.14 -12.52
C ASP A 140 1.79 31.67 -13.23
N ALA A 141 0.63 32.00 -12.67
CA ALA A 141 -0.68 31.67 -13.24
C ALA A 141 -0.92 32.22 -14.66
N ASN A 142 -0.19 33.27 -15.06
CA ASN A 142 -0.25 33.83 -16.39
C ASN A 142 0.66 33.13 -17.40
N GLY A 143 1.35 32.07 -16.99
CA GLY A 143 2.27 31.28 -17.82
C GLY A 143 3.64 31.92 -18.01
N CYS A 144 4.00 32.94 -17.24
CA CYS A 144 5.31 33.58 -17.31
C CYS A 144 6.31 32.84 -16.43
N ILE A 145 7.51 32.64 -16.94
CA ILE A 145 8.62 32.09 -16.15
C ILE A 145 9.24 33.19 -15.31
N TRP A 146 9.43 32.88 -14.05
CA TRP A 146 10.20 33.69 -13.10
C TRP A 146 11.53 33.00 -12.83
N LEU A 147 12.61 33.73 -13.05
CA LEU A 147 13.99 33.22 -12.92
C LEU A 147 14.80 34.18 -12.03
N TYR A 148 15.46 33.63 -11.01
CA TYR A 148 16.43 34.37 -10.20
C TYR A 148 17.84 34.02 -10.60
N CYS A 149 18.55 34.99 -11.11
CA CYS A 149 19.97 34.91 -11.46
C CYS A 149 20.68 36.25 -11.25
N SER A 150 21.94 36.19 -10.90
CA SER A 150 22.81 37.38 -10.75
C SER A 150 22.21 38.56 -9.94
N ASN A 151 21.66 38.25 -8.77
CA ASN A 151 21.02 39.20 -7.84
C ASN A 151 19.80 39.95 -8.43
N SER A 152 19.18 39.39 -9.45
CA SER A 152 17.99 39.95 -10.06
C SER A 152 16.92 38.89 -10.29
N LEU A 153 15.69 39.32 -10.10
CA LEU A 153 14.50 38.49 -10.41
C LEU A 153 13.99 38.93 -11.81
N HIS A 154 13.84 37.97 -12.69
CA HIS A 154 13.40 38.18 -14.06
C HIS A 154 12.06 37.52 -14.30
N ARG A 155 11.10 38.26 -14.85
CA ARG A 155 9.83 37.72 -15.35
C ARG A 155 9.88 37.68 -16.87
N ILE A 156 9.73 36.48 -17.42
CA ILE A 156 9.84 36.15 -18.84
C ILE A 156 8.45 35.81 -19.36
N ALA A 157 7.90 36.63 -20.24
CA ALA A 157 6.61 36.41 -20.88
C ALA A 157 6.81 35.89 -22.30
N PHE A 158 5.89 35.04 -22.74
CA PHE A 158 5.93 34.38 -24.03
C PHE A 158 4.74 34.76 -24.92
N ARG A 159 4.98 34.79 -26.24
CA ARG A 159 3.94 34.81 -27.25
C ARG A 159 3.28 33.40 -27.36
N THR A 160 2.20 33.35 -28.09
CA THR A 160 1.44 32.09 -28.33
C THR A 160 2.25 31.03 -29.05
N ASN A 161 3.27 31.39 -29.82
CA ASN A 161 4.19 30.47 -30.50
C ASN A 161 5.40 30.06 -29.64
N GLY A 162 5.48 30.51 -28.39
CA GLY A 162 6.56 30.17 -27.46
C GLY A 162 7.81 31.07 -27.56
N ASP A 163 7.83 32.06 -28.45
CA ASP A 163 8.90 33.07 -28.53
C ASP A 163 8.81 34.07 -27.37
N ILE A 164 9.92 34.69 -27.03
CA ILE A 164 9.96 35.70 -25.97
C ILE A 164 9.19 36.95 -26.41
N GLU A 165 8.22 37.34 -25.61
CA GLU A 165 7.51 38.61 -25.76
C GLU A 165 8.22 39.73 -25.03
N SER A 166 8.51 39.53 -23.76
CA SER A 166 9.21 40.52 -22.93
C SER A 166 9.96 39.86 -21.77
N ILE A 167 11.03 40.54 -21.33
CA ILE A 167 11.78 40.22 -20.12
C ILE A 167 11.85 41.45 -19.26
N HIS A 168 11.22 41.41 -18.10
CA HIS A 168 11.26 42.47 -17.08
C HIS A 168 12.15 42.00 -15.91
N SER A 169 12.94 42.88 -15.37
CA SER A 169 13.92 42.59 -14.35
C SER A 169 13.76 43.53 -13.15
N LEU A 170 13.92 43.00 -11.98
CA LEU A 170 13.98 43.72 -10.71
C LEU A 170 15.26 43.30 -9.97
N GLU A 171 16.09 44.29 -9.66
CA GLU A 171 17.28 44.06 -8.89
C GLU A 171 16.89 43.75 -7.43
N ILE A 172 17.38 42.63 -6.90
CA ILE A 172 17.14 42.18 -5.54
C ILE A 172 18.50 41.84 -4.91
N PRO A 173 19.15 42.81 -4.27
CA PRO A 173 20.41 42.56 -3.59
C PRO A 173 20.20 41.58 -2.47
N ASN A 174 20.76 40.38 -2.60
CA ASN A 174 20.75 39.37 -1.53
C ASN A 174 22.19 39.12 -1.08
N PRO A 175 22.56 39.47 0.17
CA PRO A 175 23.88 39.19 0.69
C PRO A 175 24.18 37.70 0.82
N TYR A 176 23.13 36.86 0.89
CA TYR A 176 23.20 35.41 1.01
C TYR A 176 22.83 34.75 -0.32
N ARG A 177 23.69 34.78 -1.31
CA ARG A 177 23.52 34.49 -2.75
C ARG A 177 22.73 33.23 -3.14
N TYR A 178 22.39 32.34 -2.24
CA TYR A 178 21.99 30.97 -2.58
C TYR A 178 20.53 30.64 -2.37
N ASP A 179 19.73 31.46 -1.67
CA ASP A 179 18.50 30.97 -1.09
C ASP A 179 17.37 32.02 -1.13
N ILE A 180 17.06 32.49 -2.31
CA ILE A 180 15.81 33.21 -2.56
C ILE A 180 14.75 32.24 -3.00
N ILE A 181 13.66 32.18 -2.24
CA ILE A 181 12.45 31.45 -2.62
C ILE A 181 11.36 32.43 -3.06
N PHE A 182 10.71 32.10 -4.16
CA PHE A 182 9.53 32.83 -4.63
C PHE A 182 8.54 31.89 -5.28
N LYS A 183 7.25 32.16 -5.11
CA LYS A 183 6.17 31.30 -5.57
C LYS A 183 4.90 32.12 -5.83
N ASP A 184 4.13 31.82 -6.88
CA ASP A 184 2.78 32.34 -7.05
C ASP A 184 1.80 31.59 -6.14
N VAL A 185 1.78 31.99 -4.87
CA VAL A 185 1.03 31.30 -3.81
C VAL A 185 -0.47 31.48 -3.96
N GLU A 186 -0.90 32.58 -4.56
CA GLU A 186 -2.31 32.95 -4.72
C GLU A 186 -2.87 32.65 -6.10
N ASN A 187 -2.01 32.17 -7.00
CA ASN A 187 -2.38 31.89 -8.39
C ASN A 187 -2.94 33.12 -9.15
N GLU A 188 -2.35 34.28 -8.87
CA GLU A 188 -2.78 35.59 -9.44
C GLU A 188 -1.78 36.19 -10.44
N GLY A 189 -0.73 35.46 -10.78
CA GLY A 189 0.36 35.98 -11.65
C GLY A 189 1.32 36.93 -10.95
N LYS A 190 1.33 36.91 -9.62
CA LYS A 190 2.26 37.62 -8.75
C LYS A 190 2.98 36.66 -7.86
N VAL A 191 4.26 36.87 -7.61
CA VAL A 191 5.04 35.96 -6.75
C VAL A 191 5.26 36.58 -5.37
N TRP A 192 5.12 35.72 -4.33
CA TRP A 192 5.57 36.02 -2.99
C TRP A 192 7.05 35.78 -2.90
N ILE A 193 7.79 36.63 -2.20
CA ILE A 193 9.23 36.54 -2.01
C ILE A 193 9.62 37.06 -0.62
N GLY A 194 10.53 36.37 0.04
CA GLY A 194 11.15 36.83 1.29
C GLY A 194 12.48 37.52 1.01
N ILE A 195 12.66 38.77 1.47
CA ILE A 195 13.87 39.56 1.27
C ILE A 195 14.22 40.25 2.59
N ASN A 196 15.44 40.03 3.12
CA ASN A 196 15.94 40.72 4.33
C ASN A 196 14.94 40.67 5.51
N GLY A 197 14.36 39.51 5.78
CA GLY A 197 13.41 39.34 6.86
C GLY A 197 12.00 39.89 6.62
N ALA A 198 11.72 40.46 5.47
CA ALA A 198 10.40 41.00 5.10
C ALA A 198 9.78 40.19 3.93
N LEU A 199 8.46 40.18 3.88
CA LEU A 199 7.70 39.45 2.87
C LEU A 199 7.08 40.42 1.86
N TYR A 200 7.35 40.19 0.59
CA TYR A 200 6.87 41.03 -0.50
C TYR A 200 6.04 40.22 -1.50
N LYS A 201 5.15 40.93 -2.19
CA LYS A 201 4.43 40.42 -3.37
C LYS A 201 4.96 41.21 -4.58
N ILE A 202 5.51 40.49 -5.57
CA ILE A 202 6.06 41.11 -6.78
C ILE A 202 5.14 40.84 -7.96
N GLY A 203 4.79 41.87 -8.67
CA GLY A 203 3.98 41.83 -9.89
C GLY A 203 4.38 42.84 -10.90
N ILE A 204 3.75 42.80 -12.08
CA ILE A 204 3.94 43.79 -13.13
C ILE A 204 2.91 44.91 -12.98
N THR A 205 3.38 46.15 -13.03
CA THR A 205 2.51 47.36 -13.01
C THR A 205 1.91 47.66 -14.38
N ALA A 206 0.92 48.55 -14.43
CA ALA A 206 0.35 49.05 -15.69
C ALA A 206 1.40 49.72 -16.62
N GLN A 207 2.51 50.17 -16.06
CA GLN A 207 3.63 50.79 -16.81
C GLN A 207 4.67 49.73 -17.26
N SER A 208 4.34 48.44 -17.17
CA SER A 208 5.23 47.33 -17.56
C SER A 208 6.54 47.27 -16.79
N LYS A 209 6.54 47.64 -15.51
CA LYS A 209 7.68 47.49 -14.60
C LYS A 209 7.36 46.46 -13.51
N LEU A 210 8.37 45.73 -13.07
CA LEU A 210 8.26 44.90 -11.86
C LEU A 210 8.31 45.81 -10.63
N GLU A 211 7.39 45.61 -9.71
CA GLU A 211 7.30 46.33 -8.45
C GLU A 211 7.08 45.35 -7.31
N ALA A 212 7.81 45.58 -6.20
CA ALA A 212 7.66 44.82 -4.96
C ALA A 212 6.75 45.60 -4.02
N THR A 213 5.66 45.00 -3.60
CA THR A 213 4.73 45.56 -2.61
C THR A 213 4.91 44.77 -1.30
N LEU A 214 5.15 45.47 -0.20
CA LEU A 214 5.19 44.87 1.13
C LEU A 214 3.82 44.28 1.44
N ILE A 215 3.80 43.00 1.90
CA ILE A 215 2.53 42.29 2.18
C ILE A 215 1.93 42.80 3.48
N ASP A 216 2.77 43.03 4.52
CA ASP A 216 2.27 43.50 5.79
C ASP A 216 3.40 44.22 6.59
N ASP A 217 3.06 45.36 7.17
CA ASP A 217 3.95 46.14 8.05
C ASP A 217 4.11 45.47 9.43
N CYS A 218 3.21 44.57 9.81
CA CYS A 218 3.26 43.80 11.06
C CYS A 218 4.26 42.63 11.00
N LEU A 219 4.76 42.28 9.83
CA LEU A 219 5.79 41.24 9.64
C LEU A 219 7.18 41.79 10.02
N SER A 220 7.37 42.22 11.27
CA SER A 220 8.69 42.53 11.81
C SER A 220 9.48 41.26 12.06
N PHE A 221 9.80 40.54 10.99
CA PHE A 221 10.75 39.42 11.08
C PHE A 221 12.11 39.96 11.49
N ALA A 222 12.89 39.13 12.18
CA ALA A 222 14.27 39.47 12.44
C ALA A 222 14.99 39.75 11.10
N PRO A 223 15.82 40.77 10.98
CA PRO A 223 16.46 41.15 9.70
C PRO A 223 17.27 40.04 9.03
N ASP A 224 17.65 39.03 9.79
CA ASP A 224 18.40 37.85 9.41
C ASP A 224 17.51 36.60 9.21
N LEU A 225 16.17 36.76 9.11
CA LEU A 225 15.24 35.65 8.88
C LEU A 225 15.35 35.16 7.45
N TYR A 226 15.45 33.85 7.31
CA TYR A 226 15.64 33.13 6.07
C TYR A 226 14.39 32.36 5.70
N PHE A 227 13.82 32.64 4.52
CA PHE A 227 12.62 31.99 4.01
C PHE A 227 13.00 30.78 3.16
N THR A 228 12.36 29.63 3.39
CA THR A 228 12.69 28.37 2.69
C THR A 228 11.56 27.86 1.81
N ASP A 229 10.29 28.06 2.18
CA ASP A 229 9.14 27.72 1.32
C ASP A 229 7.85 28.45 1.72
N PHE A 230 6.92 28.51 0.77
CA PHE A 230 5.57 29.05 0.94
C PHE A 230 4.52 28.08 0.42
N ILE A 231 3.43 27.87 1.15
CA ILE A 231 2.30 27.08 0.65
C ILE A 231 0.95 27.67 1.10
N ALA A 232 0.02 27.79 0.16
CA ALA A 232 -1.34 28.21 0.47
C ALA A 232 -2.19 27.02 0.90
N LYS A 233 -2.97 27.21 1.96
CA LYS A 233 -3.99 26.25 2.42
C LYS A 233 -5.24 27.03 2.79
N GLU A 234 -6.26 26.95 1.94
CA GLU A 234 -7.51 27.69 2.12
C GLU A 234 -7.27 29.22 2.17
N ASN A 235 -7.64 29.90 3.25
CA ASN A 235 -7.41 31.34 3.43
C ASN A 235 -6.09 31.67 4.14
N GLU A 236 -5.21 30.71 4.28
CA GLU A 236 -3.95 30.84 5.00
C GLU A 236 -2.76 30.58 4.09
N VAL A 237 -1.64 31.20 4.41
CA VAL A 237 -0.33 30.92 3.83
C VAL A 237 0.59 30.46 4.95
N TRP A 238 1.17 29.29 4.77
CA TRP A 238 2.16 28.74 5.68
C TRP A 238 3.55 29.07 5.13
N ILE A 239 4.41 29.57 5.99
CA ILE A 239 5.71 30.12 5.65
C ILE A 239 6.78 29.38 6.43
N ALA A 240 7.61 28.60 5.73
CA ALA A 240 8.74 27.92 6.32
C ALA A 240 9.97 28.84 6.35
N THR A 241 10.72 28.78 7.44
CA THR A 241 11.91 29.61 7.67
C THR A 241 12.99 28.84 8.43
N ASP A 242 14.18 29.44 8.59
CA ASP A 242 15.26 28.96 9.45
C ASP A 242 14.96 29.12 10.95
N LYS A 243 13.93 29.90 11.31
CA LYS A 243 13.52 30.21 12.71
C LYS A 243 12.12 29.69 13.05
N GLY A 244 11.63 28.66 12.34
CA GLY A 244 10.36 28.02 12.58
C GLY A 244 9.34 28.25 11.48
N LEU A 245 8.09 27.90 11.77
CA LEU A 245 6.97 27.94 10.85
C LEU A 245 6.02 29.07 11.22
N TYR A 246 5.66 29.90 10.26
CA TYR A 246 4.68 30.97 10.45
C TYR A 246 3.39 30.63 9.74
N ARG A 247 2.28 30.94 10.39
CA ARG A 247 0.92 30.84 9.85
C ARG A 247 0.41 32.27 9.63
N TYR A 248 0.17 32.60 8.38
CA TYR A 248 -0.31 33.90 7.93
C TYR A 248 -1.75 33.77 7.44
N ASN A 249 -2.66 34.56 8.01
CA ASN A 249 -4.03 34.69 7.53
C ASN A 249 -4.12 35.92 6.64
N LYS A 250 -4.71 35.79 5.43
CA LYS A 250 -4.78 36.89 4.45
C LYS A 250 -5.56 38.11 4.94
N ASN A 251 -6.44 37.94 5.91
CA ASN A 251 -7.28 39.03 6.46
C ASN A 251 -6.72 39.62 7.76
N GLU A 252 -5.98 38.83 8.54
CA GLU A 252 -5.59 39.16 9.93
C GLU A 252 -4.07 39.37 10.09
N GLY A 253 -3.27 39.01 9.07
CA GLY A 253 -1.82 39.03 9.13
C GLY A 253 -1.24 37.75 9.75
N ILE A 254 -0.08 37.85 10.41
CA ILE A 254 0.51 36.70 11.11
C ILE A 254 -0.31 36.36 12.35
N VAL A 255 -0.82 35.10 12.34
CA VAL A 255 -1.64 34.56 13.41
C VAL A 255 -0.77 33.86 14.47
N LYS A 256 0.26 33.11 14.02
CA LYS A 256 1.08 32.29 14.93
C LYS A 256 2.44 31.92 14.35
N GLN A 257 3.41 31.81 15.26
CA GLN A 257 4.73 31.20 15.02
C GLN A 257 4.80 29.88 15.79
N TYR A 258 5.28 28.83 15.14
CA TYR A 258 5.57 27.53 15.74
C TYR A 258 7.08 27.32 15.75
N MET A 259 7.60 26.87 16.90
CA MET A 259 9.02 26.63 17.11
C MET A 259 9.28 25.26 17.73
N HIS A 260 10.51 24.82 17.62
CA HIS A 260 11.00 23.67 18.37
C HIS A 260 11.11 23.98 19.86
N THR A 261 10.55 23.10 20.69
CA THR A 261 10.70 23.12 22.14
C THR A 261 11.29 21.77 22.57
N PRO A 262 12.47 21.72 23.20
CA PRO A 262 13.18 20.46 23.48
C PRO A 262 12.37 19.42 24.26
N ASP A 263 11.63 19.85 25.27
CA ASP A 263 10.87 18.96 26.17
C ASP A 263 9.45 18.65 25.65
N ASN A 264 9.05 19.20 24.51
CA ASN A 264 7.74 18.97 23.93
C ASN A 264 7.86 18.10 22.65
N PRO A 265 7.49 16.79 22.71
CA PRO A 265 7.53 15.90 21.55
C PRO A 265 6.54 16.28 20.46
N HIS A 266 5.56 17.15 20.75
CA HIS A 266 4.55 17.65 19.82
C HIS A 266 4.86 19.04 19.26
N SER A 267 6.02 19.62 19.53
CA SER A 267 6.52 20.82 18.84
C SER A 267 7.22 20.42 17.54
N LEU A 268 7.71 21.40 16.76
CA LEU A 268 8.56 21.12 15.59
C LEU A 268 9.81 20.31 16.00
N SER A 269 10.29 19.44 15.11
CA SER A 269 11.51 18.64 15.34
C SER A 269 12.77 19.51 15.40
N GLN A 270 12.74 20.65 14.67
CA GLN A 270 13.81 21.65 14.56
C GLN A 270 13.23 22.97 14.04
N ASN A 271 13.94 24.09 14.24
CA ASN A 271 13.51 25.40 13.72
C ASN A 271 13.89 25.62 12.26
N PHE A 272 14.99 25.04 11.78
CA PHE A 272 15.39 25.15 10.39
C PHE A 272 14.51 24.23 9.55
N LEU A 273 13.56 24.82 8.82
CA LEU A 273 12.65 24.12 7.94
C LEU A 273 13.17 24.20 6.50
N THR A 274 12.85 23.21 5.67
CA THR A 274 13.38 23.10 4.32
C THR A 274 12.30 23.24 3.24
N CYS A 275 11.16 22.56 3.40
CA CYS A 275 10.06 22.66 2.44
C CYS A 275 8.71 22.33 3.07
N LEU A 276 7.64 22.65 2.36
CA LEU A 276 6.25 22.43 2.74
C LEU A 276 5.52 21.65 1.66
N ALA A 277 4.62 20.74 2.08
CA ALA A 277 3.73 20.03 1.17
C ALA A 277 2.34 19.85 1.79
N ILE A 278 1.32 19.68 0.96
CA ILE A 278 -0.04 19.35 1.41
C ILE A 278 -0.45 18.05 0.74
N THR A 279 -0.85 17.07 1.55
CA THR A 279 -1.37 15.78 1.07
C THR A 279 -2.77 15.93 0.46
N ASN A 280 -3.23 14.93 -0.28
CA ASN A 280 -4.57 14.95 -0.88
C ASN A 280 -5.70 15.00 0.16
N ASP A 281 -5.47 14.48 1.36
CA ASP A 281 -6.37 14.59 2.52
C ASP A 281 -6.18 15.91 3.30
N LYS A 282 -5.53 16.91 2.65
CA LYS A 282 -5.31 18.28 3.16
C LYS A 282 -4.45 18.36 4.43
N GLN A 283 -3.61 17.37 4.69
CA GLN A 283 -2.67 17.41 5.80
C GLN A 283 -1.42 18.20 5.42
N LEU A 284 -0.96 19.10 6.29
CA LEU A 284 0.26 19.87 6.08
C LEU A 284 1.47 19.08 6.56
N LEU A 285 2.44 18.89 5.68
CA LEU A 285 3.76 18.33 5.95
C LEU A 285 4.79 19.45 6.00
N VAL A 286 5.63 19.46 7.01
CA VAL A 286 6.67 20.45 7.25
C VAL A 286 8.01 19.74 7.39
N ALA A 287 8.85 19.86 6.38
CA ALA A 287 10.16 19.22 6.37
C ALA A 287 11.21 20.04 7.11
N SER A 288 12.21 19.37 7.64
CA SER A 288 13.35 19.95 8.33
C SER A 288 14.60 19.06 8.16
N LEU A 289 15.74 19.49 8.67
CA LEU A 289 16.95 18.66 8.77
C LEU A 289 16.88 17.61 9.91
N LYS A 290 15.71 17.44 10.55
CA LYS A 290 15.41 16.39 11.54
C LYS A 290 14.11 15.64 11.23
N GLY A 291 13.84 15.40 9.95
CA GLY A 291 12.67 14.65 9.48
C GLY A 291 11.49 15.54 9.11
N ILE A 292 10.30 14.95 9.13
CA ILE A 292 9.04 15.59 8.71
C ILE A 292 8.15 15.78 9.93
N ASN A 293 7.54 16.95 10.02
CA ASN A 293 6.53 17.31 11.02
C ASN A 293 5.16 17.38 10.34
N ILE A 294 4.17 16.72 10.91
CA ILE A 294 2.82 16.63 10.38
C ILE A 294 1.92 17.48 11.29
N TYR A 295 1.32 18.52 10.75
CA TYR A 295 0.47 19.42 11.51
C TYR A 295 -0.89 18.78 11.82
N ASN A 296 -1.26 18.78 13.10
CA ASN A 296 -2.56 18.37 13.58
C ASN A 296 -3.41 19.61 13.86
N PRO A 297 -4.43 19.92 13.02
CA PRO A 297 -5.23 21.14 13.20
C PRO A 297 -6.17 21.10 14.41
N ILE A 298 -6.54 19.90 14.91
CA ILE A 298 -7.45 19.76 16.06
C ILE A 298 -6.71 20.08 17.36
N LYS A 299 -5.47 19.57 17.49
CA LYS A 299 -4.63 19.76 18.68
C LYS A 299 -3.69 20.97 18.55
N ASP A 300 -3.62 21.58 17.38
CA ASP A 300 -2.72 22.68 17.01
C ASP A 300 -1.24 22.39 17.39
N ASN A 301 -0.78 21.18 17.04
CA ASN A 301 0.54 20.64 17.33
C ASN A 301 1.06 19.76 16.19
N PHE A 302 2.19 19.07 16.38
CA PHE A 302 2.84 18.27 15.34
C PHE A 302 3.09 16.82 15.80
N GLU A 303 2.92 15.87 14.86
CA GLU A 303 3.49 14.52 14.91
C GLU A 303 4.83 14.54 14.16
N ARG A 304 5.87 13.88 14.69
CA ARG A 304 7.21 13.85 14.09
C ARG A 304 7.49 12.50 13.46
N ILE A 305 8.04 12.52 12.24
CA ILE A 305 8.59 11.36 11.55
C ILE A 305 10.09 11.54 11.36
N SER A 306 10.86 10.54 11.75
CA SER A 306 12.32 10.51 11.63
C SER A 306 12.79 9.18 11.01
N ASP A 307 14.11 9.05 10.84
CA ASP A 307 14.77 7.83 10.38
C ASP A 307 14.83 6.71 11.45
N GLN A 308 14.23 6.93 12.61
CA GLN A 308 14.07 5.90 13.64
C GLN A 308 12.83 5.06 13.37
N ALA A 309 12.90 3.77 13.66
CA ALA A 309 11.74 2.90 13.57
C ALA A 309 10.65 3.32 14.55
N SER A 310 9.40 3.26 14.12
CA SER A 310 8.24 3.44 14.99
C SER A 310 8.12 2.29 15.99
N ASN A 311 7.26 2.44 16.99
CA ASN A 311 6.92 1.36 17.94
C ASN A 311 6.38 0.08 17.25
N THR A 312 5.89 0.20 16.01
CA THR A 312 5.46 -0.91 15.17
C THR A 312 6.57 -1.53 14.31
N GLY A 313 7.82 -1.05 14.46
CA GLY A 313 8.97 -1.48 13.67
C GLY A 313 9.06 -0.87 12.27
N SER A 314 8.06 -0.10 11.83
CA SER A 314 8.05 0.55 10.51
C SER A 314 8.95 1.79 10.49
N LYS A 315 9.81 1.89 9.48
CA LYS A 315 10.68 3.04 9.23
C LYS A 315 10.22 3.73 7.94
N LEU A 316 9.80 5.00 8.03
CA LEU A 316 9.32 5.75 6.86
C LEU A 316 10.41 6.54 6.14
N LEU A 317 11.49 6.92 6.84
CA LEU A 317 12.60 7.68 6.30
C LEU A 317 13.90 6.90 6.48
N ASN A 318 14.79 6.96 5.49
CA ASN A 318 16.16 6.44 5.62
C ASN A 318 17.19 7.53 5.99
N SER A 319 16.79 8.81 5.90
CA SER A 319 17.58 9.97 6.32
C SER A 319 16.67 11.06 6.88
N ASN A 320 17.14 11.79 7.88
CA ASN A 320 16.43 12.92 8.48
C ASN A 320 16.63 14.25 7.75
N PHE A 321 17.66 14.35 6.89
CA PHE A 321 18.00 15.57 6.18
C PHE A 321 17.12 15.68 4.93
N ILE A 322 15.95 16.30 5.06
CA ILE A 322 14.97 16.41 4.00
C ILE A 322 15.18 17.72 3.23
N ASN A 323 15.35 17.65 1.90
CA ASN A 323 15.50 18.82 1.03
C ASN A 323 14.20 19.20 0.34
N CYS A 324 13.43 18.22 -0.15
CA CYS A 324 12.19 18.48 -0.87
C CYS A 324 11.13 17.41 -0.61
N ILE A 325 9.86 17.80 -0.76
CA ILE A 325 8.69 16.90 -0.73
C ILE A 325 7.76 17.26 -1.88
N ILE A 326 7.34 16.28 -2.65
CA ILE A 326 6.21 16.41 -3.56
C ILE A 326 5.14 15.37 -3.25
N VAL A 327 3.88 15.75 -3.45
CA VAL A 327 2.72 14.88 -3.27
C VAL A 327 2.08 14.62 -4.62
N GLU A 328 1.95 13.33 -4.96
CA GLU A 328 1.37 12.88 -6.21
C GLU A 328 0.34 11.78 -5.96
N GLY A 329 -0.94 12.09 -6.04
CA GLY A 329 -1.99 11.11 -5.78
C GLY A 329 -1.81 10.47 -4.41
N GLN A 330 -1.57 9.16 -4.40
CA GLN A 330 -1.36 8.37 -3.18
C GLN A 330 0.13 8.29 -2.76
N HIS A 331 1.01 8.95 -3.49
CA HIS A 331 2.45 8.91 -3.26
C HIS A 331 2.95 10.23 -2.70
N ILE A 332 3.85 10.14 -1.73
CA ILE A 332 4.65 11.26 -1.23
C ILE A 332 6.11 10.92 -1.53
N TRP A 333 6.75 11.76 -2.32
CA TRP A 333 8.15 11.62 -2.70
C TRP A 333 8.97 12.58 -1.86
N VAL A 334 9.95 12.07 -1.16
CA VAL A 334 10.80 12.82 -0.25
C VAL A 334 12.24 12.72 -0.70
N GLY A 335 12.81 13.82 -1.17
CA GLY A 335 14.22 13.93 -1.52
C GLY A 335 15.06 14.30 -0.29
N THR A 336 16.19 13.61 -0.12
CA THR A 336 17.05 13.76 1.04
C THR A 336 18.50 14.10 0.64
N GLU A 337 19.27 14.63 1.58
CA GLU A 337 20.68 14.97 1.37
C GLU A 337 21.59 13.74 1.22
N SER A 338 21.26 12.61 1.88
CA SER A 338 22.16 11.46 1.95
C SER A 338 21.49 10.12 1.68
N GLY A 339 20.17 10.02 1.75
CA GLY A 339 19.40 8.78 1.63
C GLY A 339 18.72 8.60 0.27
N GLY A 340 18.98 9.46 -0.72
CA GLY A 340 18.27 9.43 -1.99
C GLY A 340 16.82 9.84 -1.86
N ILE A 341 15.91 9.04 -2.40
CA ILE A 341 14.47 9.32 -2.42
C ILE A 341 13.73 8.30 -1.56
N ASN A 342 12.81 8.78 -0.72
CA ASN A 342 11.85 7.96 0.00
C ASN A 342 10.49 8.11 -0.70
N LYS A 343 10.02 7.05 -1.36
CA LYS A 343 8.69 6.99 -1.96
C LYS A 343 7.73 6.39 -0.94
N MET A 344 6.95 7.23 -0.27
CA MET A 344 5.90 6.80 0.64
C MET A 344 4.59 6.62 -0.15
N THR A 345 3.98 5.43 -0.05
CA THR A 345 2.71 5.10 -0.71
C THR A 345 1.65 4.84 0.34
N ALA A 346 0.52 5.51 0.24
CA ALA A 346 -0.61 5.27 1.14
C ALA A 346 -1.06 3.81 1.06
N LYS A 347 -1.19 3.17 2.21
CA LYS A 347 -1.65 1.78 2.30
C LYS A 347 -3.09 1.67 1.81
N ARG A 348 -3.34 0.74 0.92
CA ARG A 348 -4.69 0.45 0.43
C ARG A 348 -5.53 -0.31 1.45
N LEU A 349 -4.84 -0.96 2.41
CA LEU A 349 -5.44 -1.78 3.46
C LEU A 349 -4.77 -1.47 4.80
N SER A 350 -5.54 -1.55 5.88
CA SER A 350 -4.98 -1.64 7.23
C SER A 350 -4.59 -3.10 7.47
N ILE A 351 -3.30 -3.37 7.40
CA ILE A 351 -2.71 -4.70 7.58
C ILE A 351 -1.85 -4.70 8.83
N GLN A 352 -2.12 -5.65 9.71
CA GLN A 352 -1.26 -5.99 10.84
C GLN A 352 -0.64 -7.37 10.60
N ASN A 353 0.70 -7.45 10.66
CA ASN A 353 1.44 -8.69 10.49
C ASN A 353 1.92 -9.18 11.86
N TYR A 354 1.65 -10.46 12.18
CA TYR A 354 2.18 -11.15 13.34
C TYR A 354 3.18 -12.20 12.88
N GLN A 355 4.44 -12.01 13.19
CA GLN A 355 5.55 -12.87 12.78
C GLN A 355 6.29 -13.40 13.99
N HIS A 356 6.93 -14.56 13.85
CA HIS A 356 7.83 -15.09 14.85
C HIS A 356 9.11 -14.26 14.93
N ASP A 357 9.51 -13.91 16.15
CA ASP A 357 10.79 -13.25 16.45
C ASP A 357 11.52 -14.04 17.55
N ASN A 358 12.65 -14.64 17.21
CA ASN A 358 13.50 -15.40 18.14
C ASN A 358 13.97 -14.59 19.36
N LYS A 359 13.96 -13.27 19.28
CA LYS A 359 14.38 -12.37 20.36
C LYS A 359 13.21 -11.94 21.26
N ASN A 360 11.97 -12.15 20.80
CA ASN A 360 10.77 -11.78 21.53
C ASN A 360 9.82 -12.97 21.69
N LEU A 361 9.89 -13.62 22.83
CA LEU A 361 9.05 -14.79 23.16
C LEU A 361 7.54 -14.47 23.30
N GLN A 362 7.13 -13.21 23.18
CA GLN A 362 5.73 -12.81 23.20
C GLN A 362 5.08 -12.79 21.80
N THR A 363 5.85 -13.03 20.75
CA THR A 363 5.35 -13.20 19.38
C THR A 363 4.77 -14.60 19.15
N ILE A 364 4.23 -14.90 17.96
CA ILE A 364 3.84 -16.27 17.61
C ILE A 364 5.05 -17.22 17.72
N SER A 365 4.80 -18.45 18.13
CA SER A 365 5.85 -19.44 18.44
C SER A 365 6.71 -19.85 17.24
N HIS A 366 6.14 -19.83 16.03
CA HIS A 366 6.82 -20.23 14.80
C HIS A 366 6.09 -19.70 13.55
N ASN A 367 6.73 -19.71 12.40
CA ASN A 367 6.16 -19.60 11.06
C ASN A 367 6.31 -20.96 10.35
N PRO A 368 5.46 -21.37 9.37
CA PRO A 368 4.19 -20.78 8.90
C PRO A 368 3.00 -20.90 9.85
N VAL A 369 1.94 -20.11 9.57
CA VAL A 369 0.64 -20.23 10.24
C VAL A 369 -0.29 -21.09 9.39
N ASN A 370 -0.80 -22.18 9.98
CA ASN A 370 -1.56 -23.23 9.29
C ASN A 370 -3.04 -23.32 9.72
N ALA A 371 -3.41 -22.74 10.86
CA ALA A 371 -4.79 -22.67 11.32
C ALA A 371 -5.05 -21.39 12.11
N VAL A 372 -6.25 -20.82 11.97
CA VAL A 372 -6.66 -19.61 12.68
C VAL A 372 -8.11 -19.74 13.11
N TYR A 373 -8.39 -19.34 14.34
CA TYR A 373 -9.74 -19.33 14.90
C TYR A 373 -9.89 -18.21 15.94
N GLU A 374 -11.02 -17.49 15.95
CA GLU A 374 -11.39 -16.57 17.02
C GLU A 374 -12.50 -17.19 17.86
N ASP A 375 -12.30 -17.32 19.16
CA ASP A 375 -13.31 -17.88 20.05
C ASP A 375 -14.42 -16.85 20.40
N ASN A 376 -15.53 -17.32 20.99
CA ASN A 376 -16.67 -16.48 21.34
C ASN A 376 -16.34 -15.36 22.33
N SER A 377 -15.19 -15.41 23.00
CA SER A 377 -14.67 -14.36 23.88
C SER A 377 -13.78 -13.37 23.13
N GLY A 378 -13.55 -13.57 21.83
CA GLY A 378 -12.69 -12.72 20.98
C GLY A 378 -11.20 -13.04 21.11
N ASN A 379 -10.81 -14.14 21.79
CA ASN A 379 -9.41 -14.55 21.81
C ASN A 379 -9.04 -15.19 20.48
N LEU A 380 -7.89 -14.80 19.95
CA LEU A 380 -7.35 -15.32 18.71
C LEU A 380 -6.47 -16.54 18.99
N TRP A 381 -6.77 -17.67 18.32
CA TRP A 381 -6.04 -18.92 18.39
C TRP A 381 -5.33 -19.16 17.05
N VAL A 382 -4.03 -19.37 17.09
CA VAL A 382 -3.17 -19.47 15.91
C VAL A 382 -2.38 -20.77 15.97
N GLY A 383 -2.65 -21.67 15.05
CA GLY A 383 -1.91 -22.91 14.88
C GLY A 383 -0.74 -22.71 13.92
N THR A 384 0.45 -23.15 14.32
CA THR A 384 1.66 -23.06 13.49
C THR A 384 2.17 -24.44 13.09
N VAL A 385 2.97 -24.47 12.04
CA VAL A 385 3.75 -25.64 11.68
C VAL A 385 4.96 -25.69 12.62
N GLU A 386 5.10 -26.80 13.38
CA GLU A 386 6.22 -27.08 14.31
C GLU A 386 6.31 -26.22 15.59
N GLY A 387 5.53 -25.15 15.73
CA GLY A 387 5.57 -24.28 16.93
C GLY A 387 4.38 -24.45 17.88
N GLY A 388 3.43 -25.33 17.58
CA GLY A 388 2.26 -25.57 18.42
C GLY A 388 1.12 -24.59 18.21
N LEU A 389 0.34 -24.38 19.26
CA LEU A 389 -0.83 -23.51 19.30
C LEU A 389 -0.51 -22.26 20.09
N ASN A 390 -0.95 -21.11 19.58
CA ASN A 390 -0.75 -19.79 20.19
C ASN A 390 -2.10 -19.17 20.52
N LYS A 391 -2.23 -18.55 21.69
CA LYS A 391 -3.41 -17.79 22.10
C LYS A 391 -3.04 -16.34 22.32
N LYS A 392 -3.76 -15.43 21.66
CA LYS A 392 -3.72 -13.98 21.94
C LYS A 392 -5.03 -13.58 22.60
N ALA A 393 -4.97 -13.12 23.85
CA ALA A 393 -6.15 -12.61 24.54
C ALA A 393 -6.60 -11.26 23.98
N VAL A 394 -7.89 -10.96 24.11
CA VAL A 394 -8.45 -9.63 23.76
C VAL A 394 -7.69 -8.55 24.52
N GLY A 395 -7.26 -7.50 23.79
CA GLY A 395 -6.52 -6.37 24.39
C GLY A 395 -5.06 -6.65 24.72
N SER A 396 -4.56 -7.88 24.53
CA SER A 396 -3.14 -8.21 24.70
C SER A 396 -2.39 -8.12 23.38
N ASP A 397 -1.13 -7.69 23.42
CA ASP A 397 -0.21 -7.75 22.27
C ASP A 397 0.70 -8.99 22.28
N SER A 398 0.62 -9.81 23.33
CA SER A 398 1.44 -11.00 23.50
C SER A 398 0.67 -12.30 23.26
N PHE A 399 1.39 -13.32 22.82
CA PHE A 399 0.91 -14.68 22.63
C PHE A 399 1.33 -15.62 23.76
N ILE A 400 0.42 -16.50 24.17
CA ILE A 400 0.69 -17.62 25.09
C ILE A 400 0.84 -18.86 24.21
N HIS A 401 1.88 -19.68 24.46
CA HIS A 401 2.23 -20.84 23.65
C HIS A 401 1.82 -22.14 24.34
N TYR A 402 1.24 -23.06 23.57
CA TYR A 402 0.92 -24.43 23.96
C TYR A 402 1.70 -25.35 23.01
N THR A 403 2.57 -26.21 23.55
CA THR A 403 3.48 -27.05 22.77
C THR A 403 3.52 -28.48 23.26
N TYR A 404 4.10 -29.37 22.45
CA TYR A 404 4.38 -30.75 22.88
C TYR A 404 5.36 -30.76 24.05
N GLU A 405 6.40 -29.97 24.03
CA GLU A 405 7.43 -29.90 25.07
C GLU A 405 6.88 -29.41 26.41
N SER A 406 5.87 -28.55 26.39
CA SER A 406 5.15 -28.12 27.60
C SER A 406 4.19 -29.18 28.14
N GLY A 407 4.03 -30.33 27.45
CA GLY A 407 3.09 -31.38 27.79
C GLY A 407 1.63 -31.02 27.57
N THR A 408 1.37 -29.95 26.80
CA THR A 408 0.02 -29.44 26.57
C THR A 408 -0.58 -29.94 25.27
N LEU A 409 0.21 -30.24 24.24
CA LEU A 409 -0.26 -30.79 22.96
C LEU A 409 0.33 -32.18 22.70
N THR A 410 -0.34 -32.92 21.81
CA THR A 410 0.15 -34.23 21.32
C THR A 410 1.17 -34.06 20.18
N HIS A 411 1.20 -32.92 19.49
CA HIS A 411 2.13 -32.60 18.40
C HIS A 411 2.14 -31.09 18.13
N ASN A 412 3.30 -30.54 17.68
CA ASN A 412 3.46 -29.12 17.43
C ASN A 412 2.90 -28.62 16.08
N SER A 413 2.67 -29.50 15.10
CA SER A 413 2.12 -29.08 13.80
C SER A 413 0.60 -29.02 13.87
N VAL A 414 0.04 -27.88 14.23
CA VAL A 414 -1.41 -27.66 14.30
C VAL A 414 -1.97 -27.39 12.91
N SER A 415 -2.99 -28.13 12.48
CA SER A 415 -3.51 -28.12 11.10
C SER A 415 -4.96 -27.66 10.96
N ALA A 416 -5.77 -27.79 12.00
CA ALA A 416 -7.16 -27.38 11.99
C ALA A 416 -7.62 -26.95 13.39
N ILE A 417 -8.46 -25.92 13.48
CA ILE A 417 -9.08 -25.46 14.73
C ILE A 417 -10.55 -25.20 14.46
N THR A 418 -11.44 -25.78 15.27
CA THR A 418 -12.88 -25.48 15.25
C THR A 418 -13.46 -25.58 16.65
N ALA A 419 -14.66 -25.03 16.89
CA ALA A 419 -15.36 -25.18 18.16
C ALA A 419 -16.53 -26.16 18.04
N ASP A 420 -16.86 -26.86 19.13
CA ASP A 420 -18.12 -27.60 19.25
C ASP A 420 -19.25 -26.75 19.87
N GLY A 421 -20.45 -27.30 19.97
CA GLY A 421 -21.62 -26.62 20.54
C GLY A 421 -21.50 -26.23 22.02
N GLN A 422 -20.47 -26.68 22.73
CA GLN A 422 -20.15 -26.27 24.10
C GLN A 422 -19.05 -25.20 24.14
N GLY A 423 -18.56 -24.74 22.98
CA GLY A 423 -17.46 -23.77 22.87
C GLY A 423 -16.08 -24.35 23.19
N ARG A 424 -15.93 -25.70 23.25
CA ARG A 424 -14.63 -26.32 23.37
C ARG A 424 -13.93 -26.33 22.00
N LEU A 425 -12.64 -26.08 22.00
CA LEU A 425 -11.83 -26.06 20.77
C LEU A 425 -11.28 -27.45 20.47
N TRP A 426 -11.56 -27.91 19.27
CA TRP A 426 -11.00 -29.10 18.66
C TRP A 426 -9.82 -28.71 17.80
N ILE A 427 -8.66 -29.28 18.12
CA ILE A 427 -7.38 -28.90 17.50
C ILE A 427 -6.81 -30.15 16.84
N GLY A 428 -6.87 -30.17 15.51
CA GLY A 428 -6.24 -31.18 14.70
C GLY A 428 -4.74 -30.91 14.51
N THR A 429 -3.96 -32.01 14.48
CA THR A 429 -2.52 -31.92 14.26
C THR A 429 -2.06 -32.84 13.13
N TRP A 430 -0.90 -32.58 12.59
CA TRP A 430 -0.22 -33.44 11.63
C TRP A 430 0.78 -34.35 12.39
N GLY A 431 0.29 -35.48 12.91
CA GLY A 431 1.10 -36.51 13.58
C GLY A 431 0.68 -36.87 15.00
N GLY A 432 -0.18 -36.09 15.66
CA GLY A 432 -0.62 -36.31 17.02
C GLY A 432 -2.13 -36.48 17.22
N GLY A 433 -2.91 -36.52 16.13
CA GLY A 433 -4.37 -36.61 16.19
C GLY A 433 -5.05 -35.33 16.65
N ILE A 434 -5.99 -35.43 17.58
CA ILE A 434 -6.86 -34.35 18.01
C ILE A 434 -6.64 -33.99 19.48
N ASN A 435 -6.56 -32.72 19.80
CA ASN A 435 -6.54 -32.16 21.15
C ASN A 435 -7.81 -31.35 21.40
N LEU A 436 -8.36 -31.47 22.62
CA LEU A 436 -9.55 -30.75 23.04
C LEU A 436 -9.22 -29.76 24.17
N ILE A 437 -9.52 -28.48 23.97
CA ILE A 437 -9.27 -27.40 24.93
C ILE A 437 -10.60 -26.76 25.34
N ASN A 438 -10.77 -26.49 26.61
CA ASN A 438 -11.82 -25.57 27.08
C ASN A 438 -11.22 -24.17 27.26
N PRO A 439 -11.50 -23.19 26.37
CA PRO A 439 -10.91 -21.86 26.43
C PRO A 439 -11.33 -21.05 27.67
N GLN A 440 -12.45 -21.37 28.31
CA GLN A 440 -12.93 -20.74 29.54
C GLN A 440 -12.22 -21.27 30.81
N ASN A 441 -11.55 -22.40 30.73
CA ASN A 441 -10.80 -22.98 31.83
C ASN A 441 -9.39 -23.38 31.39
N PRO A 442 -8.47 -22.44 31.19
CA PRO A 442 -7.15 -22.66 30.63
C PRO A 442 -6.22 -23.49 31.58
N GLN A 443 -6.61 -23.68 32.84
CA GLN A 443 -5.87 -24.55 33.79
C GLN A 443 -6.23 -26.03 33.64
N HIS A 444 -7.26 -26.34 32.86
CA HIS A 444 -7.60 -27.75 32.59
C HIS A 444 -6.63 -28.31 31.57
N ARG A 445 -6.17 -29.53 31.89
CA ARG A 445 -5.33 -30.35 31.02
C ARG A 445 -6.00 -30.50 29.65
N ILE A 446 -5.27 -30.29 28.60
CA ILE A 446 -5.73 -30.56 27.23
C ILE A 446 -6.00 -32.05 27.13
N GLU A 447 -7.21 -32.40 26.72
CA GLU A 447 -7.62 -33.80 26.54
C GLU A 447 -7.21 -34.26 25.15
N ALA A 448 -6.43 -35.32 25.05
CA ALA A 448 -6.10 -35.94 23.77
C ALA A 448 -7.20 -36.97 23.40
N ILE A 449 -7.78 -36.78 22.21
CA ILE A 449 -8.72 -37.75 21.64
C ILE A 449 -7.93 -38.71 20.77
N THR A 450 -7.71 -39.92 21.28
CA THR A 450 -7.04 -41.01 20.56
C THR A 450 -8.07 -41.70 19.66
N ALA A 451 -8.10 -41.31 18.39
CA ALA A 451 -8.93 -41.98 17.39
C ALA A 451 -8.11 -43.04 16.65
N ARG A 452 -8.71 -44.22 16.44
CA ARG A 452 -8.10 -45.33 15.69
C ARG A 452 -9.09 -45.85 14.65
N ASN A 453 -8.58 -46.23 13.49
CA ASN A 453 -9.39 -46.87 12.47
C ASN A 453 -9.72 -48.33 12.83
N LYS A 454 -10.49 -49.03 11.98
CA LYS A 454 -10.90 -50.45 12.19
C LYS A 454 -9.72 -51.42 12.31
N ASP A 455 -8.57 -51.09 11.68
CA ASP A 455 -7.36 -51.92 11.70
C ASP A 455 -6.41 -51.51 12.85
N ASN A 456 -6.92 -50.71 13.80
CA ASN A 456 -6.23 -50.21 15.00
C ASN A 456 -5.06 -49.25 14.74
N TYR A 457 -4.94 -48.66 13.52
CA TYR A 457 -3.97 -47.58 13.21
C TYR A 457 -4.46 -46.23 13.73
N PRO A 458 -3.58 -45.38 14.26
CA PRO A 458 -3.95 -44.07 14.74
C PRO A 458 -4.41 -43.14 13.57
N ILE A 459 -5.42 -42.34 13.84
CA ILE A 459 -5.85 -41.23 12.95
C ILE A 459 -5.15 -39.98 13.44
N ASP A 460 -3.98 -39.69 12.87
CA ASP A 460 -3.03 -38.73 13.42
C ASP A 460 -2.73 -37.54 12.48
N PHE A 461 -3.04 -37.64 11.17
CA PHE A 461 -2.89 -36.59 10.20
C PHE A 461 -4.24 -35.92 9.88
N ILE A 462 -4.64 -34.97 10.72
CA ILE A 462 -5.91 -34.24 10.57
C ILE A 462 -5.78 -33.10 9.58
N GLY A 463 -6.62 -33.08 8.54
CA GLY A 463 -6.65 -32.05 7.52
C GLY A 463 -7.84 -31.08 7.63
N ALA A 464 -8.98 -31.57 8.17
CA ALA A 464 -10.18 -30.76 8.31
C ALA A 464 -11.02 -31.20 9.50
N LEU A 465 -11.69 -30.26 10.16
CA LEU A 465 -12.65 -30.48 11.24
C LEU A 465 -13.90 -29.65 10.99
N ALA A 466 -15.09 -30.28 11.13
CA ALA A 466 -16.37 -29.56 11.02
C ALA A 466 -17.36 -30.03 12.09
N TYR A 467 -17.89 -29.13 12.90
CA TYR A 467 -18.88 -29.43 13.91
C TYR A 467 -20.28 -29.54 13.30
N ASP A 468 -20.89 -30.69 13.43
CA ASP A 468 -22.26 -30.98 13.01
C ASP A 468 -23.22 -30.74 14.20
N SER A 469 -23.86 -29.58 14.22
CA SER A 469 -24.84 -29.21 15.24
C SER A 469 -26.15 -30.01 15.15
N ILE A 470 -26.48 -30.54 13.95
CA ILE A 470 -27.71 -31.30 13.68
C ILE A 470 -27.60 -32.66 14.40
N ASN A 471 -26.45 -33.30 14.28
CA ASN A 471 -26.20 -34.64 14.81
C ASN A 471 -25.36 -34.67 16.09
N ASN A 472 -25.02 -33.49 16.63
CA ASN A 472 -24.14 -33.34 17.79
C ASN A 472 -22.86 -34.17 17.68
N GLY A 473 -22.11 -33.92 16.60
CA GLY A 473 -20.91 -34.67 16.31
C GLY A 473 -19.83 -33.86 15.62
N MET A 474 -18.65 -34.43 15.49
CA MET A 474 -17.50 -33.81 14.83
C MET A 474 -17.11 -34.65 13.59
N TRP A 475 -17.15 -34.00 12.42
CA TRP A 475 -16.58 -34.58 11.21
C TRP A 475 -15.06 -34.38 11.21
N ILE A 476 -14.35 -35.47 10.93
CA ILE A 476 -12.90 -35.57 10.98
C ILE A 476 -12.41 -35.98 9.60
N GLY A 477 -11.89 -35.05 8.85
CA GLY A 477 -11.19 -35.29 7.59
C GLY A 477 -9.70 -35.51 7.88
N ALA A 478 -9.21 -36.66 7.55
CA ALA A 478 -7.81 -37.05 7.78
C ALA A 478 -7.17 -37.59 6.50
N ASN A 479 -5.85 -37.72 6.50
CA ASN A 479 -5.15 -38.40 5.40
C ASN A 479 -5.57 -39.90 5.32
N GLN A 480 -5.90 -40.49 6.48
CA GLN A 480 -6.28 -41.86 6.62
C GLN A 480 -7.75 -42.18 6.30
N GLY A 481 -8.60 -41.13 6.21
CA GLY A 481 -10.01 -41.32 5.93
C GLY A 481 -10.92 -40.19 6.34
N LEU A 482 -12.22 -40.37 6.14
CA LEU A 482 -13.30 -39.46 6.57
C LEU A 482 -14.14 -40.15 7.64
N PHE A 483 -14.17 -39.56 8.83
CA PHE A 483 -14.78 -40.15 10.03
C PHE A 483 -15.80 -39.19 10.64
N PHE A 484 -16.74 -39.74 11.42
CA PHE A 484 -17.67 -39.02 12.27
C PHE A 484 -17.50 -39.40 13.73
N TYR A 485 -17.23 -38.44 14.61
CA TYR A 485 -17.15 -38.63 16.05
C TYR A 485 -18.45 -38.18 16.71
N ASP A 486 -19.21 -39.13 17.24
CA ASP A 486 -20.43 -38.88 17.99
C ASP A 486 -20.09 -38.38 19.40
N LEU A 487 -20.46 -37.13 19.70
CA LEU A 487 -20.14 -36.46 20.96
C LEU A 487 -20.94 -37.03 22.15
N ALA A 488 -22.15 -37.53 21.91
CA ALA A 488 -23.00 -38.10 22.96
C ALA A 488 -22.47 -39.44 23.46
N HIS A 489 -22.02 -40.26 22.53
CA HIS A 489 -21.52 -41.58 22.84
C HIS A 489 -19.99 -41.64 22.96
N LYS A 490 -19.29 -40.54 22.67
CA LYS A 490 -17.82 -40.46 22.64
C LYS A 490 -17.17 -41.54 21.76
N GLN A 491 -17.77 -41.78 20.60
CA GLN A 491 -17.37 -42.89 19.73
C GLN A 491 -17.08 -42.40 18.31
N LEU A 492 -15.99 -42.92 17.74
CA LEU A 492 -15.66 -42.73 16.33
C LEU A 492 -16.47 -43.74 15.48
N CYS A 493 -17.08 -43.24 14.40
CA CYS A 493 -17.97 -44.04 13.55
C CYS A 493 -17.53 -43.91 12.09
N SER A 494 -17.72 -45.00 11.32
CA SER A 494 -17.66 -44.97 9.88
C SER A 494 -18.96 -44.35 9.34
N PRO A 495 -18.94 -43.25 8.59
CA PRO A 495 -20.16 -42.52 8.25
C PRO A 495 -20.97 -43.15 7.11
N PHE A 496 -20.49 -44.22 6.46
CA PHE A 496 -21.13 -44.79 5.27
C PHE A 496 -21.30 -46.29 5.36
N ALA A 497 -22.50 -46.80 4.98
CA ALA A 497 -22.83 -48.20 5.05
C ALA A 497 -22.12 -49.11 4.01
N LYS A 498 -21.82 -48.54 2.82
CA LYS A 498 -21.30 -49.30 1.66
C LYS A 498 -19.86 -49.00 1.31
N ARG A 499 -19.22 -48.05 1.98
CA ARG A 499 -17.84 -47.66 1.73
C ARG A 499 -17.11 -47.51 3.06
N ALA A 500 -15.92 -48.05 3.15
CA ALA A 500 -15.11 -47.85 4.33
C ALA A 500 -14.68 -46.39 4.44
N ALA A 501 -14.58 -45.85 5.66
CA ALA A 501 -14.13 -44.49 5.91
C ALA A 501 -12.72 -44.26 5.35
N GLU A 502 -11.88 -45.26 5.38
CA GLU A 502 -10.49 -45.29 4.94
C GLU A 502 -10.32 -45.27 3.41
N ASP A 503 -11.39 -45.54 2.65
CA ASP A 503 -11.38 -45.41 1.16
C ASP A 503 -11.39 -43.96 0.69
N ILE A 504 -11.75 -43.01 1.58
CA ILE A 504 -11.81 -41.59 1.31
C ILE A 504 -10.59 -40.91 1.94
N ARG A 505 -9.60 -40.57 1.15
CA ARG A 505 -8.29 -40.09 1.64
C ARG A 505 -7.98 -38.65 1.32
N GLY A 506 -7.04 -38.06 2.07
CA GLY A 506 -6.50 -36.73 1.83
C GLY A 506 -7.55 -35.64 1.93
N CYS A 507 -8.41 -35.71 2.93
CA CYS A 507 -9.41 -34.70 3.21
C CYS A 507 -8.77 -33.47 3.85
N ILE A 508 -8.84 -32.31 3.18
CA ILE A 508 -8.09 -31.10 3.58
C ILE A 508 -8.93 -29.84 3.77
N GLY A 509 -10.16 -29.81 3.28
CA GLY A 509 -11.04 -28.65 3.43
C GLY A 509 -12.49 -29.10 3.62
N SER A 510 -13.25 -28.37 4.43
CA SER A 510 -14.65 -28.67 4.69
C SER A 510 -15.46 -27.42 5.01
N ILE A 511 -16.76 -27.48 4.73
CA ILE A 511 -17.78 -26.53 5.18
C ILE A 511 -19.11 -27.27 5.36
N ILE A 512 -19.91 -26.84 6.34
CA ILE A 512 -21.32 -27.18 6.43
C ILE A 512 -22.11 -25.98 5.93
N ASP A 513 -22.88 -26.20 4.85
CA ASP A 513 -23.67 -25.13 4.23
C ASP A 513 -25.01 -24.90 4.97
N LYS A 514 -25.73 -23.83 4.61
CA LYS A 514 -27.02 -23.48 5.22
C LYS A 514 -28.10 -24.52 5.03
N ASP A 515 -27.96 -25.38 4.01
CA ASP A 515 -28.90 -26.46 3.71
C ASP A 515 -28.61 -27.72 4.55
N GLY A 516 -27.63 -27.68 5.44
CA GLY A 516 -27.22 -28.82 6.27
C GLY A 516 -26.48 -29.90 5.46
N GLN A 517 -25.74 -29.50 4.43
CA GLN A 517 -24.86 -30.39 3.68
C GLN A 517 -23.40 -30.13 4.08
N LEU A 518 -22.68 -31.18 4.41
CA LEU A 518 -21.23 -31.10 4.59
C LEU A 518 -20.54 -31.31 3.23
N TRP A 519 -19.77 -30.31 2.81
CA TRP A 519 -18.87 -30.37 1.68
C TRP A 519 -17.46 -30.72 2.18
N MET A 520 -16.86 -31.77 1.63
CA MET A 520 -15.52 -32.23 2.04
C MET A 520 -14.67 -32.45 0.78
N GLY A 521 -13.57 -31.69 0.66
CA GLY A 521 -12.59 -31.81 -0.41
C GLY A 521 -11.57 -32.91 -0.10
N CYS A 522 -11.49 -33.91 -0.97
CA CYS A 522 -10.64 -35.08 -0.83
C CYS A 522 -9.78 -35.30 -2.09
N LEU A 523 -8.89 -36.30 -2.08
CA LEU A 523 -8.00 -36.56 -3.22
C LEU A 523 -8.73 -36.96 -4.49
N ASP A 524 -9.86 -37.66 -4.39
CA ASP A 524 -10.61 -38.23 -5.53
C ASP A 524 -11.86 -37.43 -5.90
N GLY A 525 -12.09 -36.29 -5.26
CA GLY A 525 -13.26 -35.44 -5.53
C GLY A 525 -13.80 -34.74 -4.31
N VAL A 526 -15.00 -34.20 -4.44
CA VAL A 526 -15.76 -33.57 -3.35
C VAL A 526 -16.88 -34.49 -2.90
N TYR A 527 -16.93 -34.78 -1.61
CA TYR A 527 -18.04 -35.50 -0.99
C TYR A 527 -19.03 -34.51 -0.41
N ILE A 528 -20.30 -34.63 -0.77
CA ILE A 528 -21.40 -33.80 -0.27
C ILE A 528 -22.32 -34.71 0.54
N ILE A 529 -22.36 -34.51 1.84
CA ILE A 529 -23.01 -35.41 2.82
C ILE A 529 -24.25 -34.70 3.35
N ASP A 530 -25.40 -35.37 3.21
CA ASP A 530 -26.69 -34.89 3.73
C ASP A 530 -26.78 -35.19 5.24
N LEU A 531 -26.61 -34.15 6.07
CA LEU A 531 -26.60 -34.27 7.52
C LEU A 531 -27.98 -34.62 8.11
N HIS A 532 -29.08 -34.33 7.39
CA HIS A 532 -30.44 -34.71 7.78
C HIS A 532 -30.75 -36.21 7.53
N SER A 533 -29.89 -36.91 6.79
CA SER A 533 -30.12 -38.28 6.37
C SER A 533 -29.61 -39.35 7.34
N ARG A 534 -29.14 -38.96 8.53
CA ARG A 534 -28.54 -39.89 9.51
C ARG A 534 -29.49 -41.04 9.84
N SER A 535 -29.07 -42.27 9.58
CA SER A 535 -29.78 -43.47 9.96
C SER A 535 -29.28 -43.98 11.31
N VAL A 536 -30.18 -44.20 12.26
CA VAL A 536 -29.86 -44.70 13.63
C VAL A 536 -29.88 -46.21 13.76
N SER A 537 -30.08 -46.92 12.66
CA SER A 537 -30.19 -48.40 12.67
C SER A 537 -28.88 -49.12 12.93
N LEU A 538 -27.74 -48.46 12.91
CA LEU A 538 -26.41 -48.97 13.19
C LEU A 538 -25.76 -48.15 14.30
N PRO A 539 -24.87 -48.72 15.12
CA PRO A 539 -24.08 -47.95 16.06
C PRO A 539 -23.34 -46.82 15.34
N GLY A 540 -23.57 -45.57 15.77
CA GLY A 540 -23.00 -44.39 15.16
C GLY A 540 -23.79 -43.82 13.96
N GLY A 541 -24.73 -44.56 13.37
CA GLY A 541 -25.52 -44.12 12.21
C GLY A 541 -24.74 -44.08 10.90
N THR A 542 -25.46 -43.94 9.80
CA THR A 542 -24.86 -43.74 8.47
C THR A 542 -25.57 -42.59 7.76
N PHE A 543 -24.85 -41.94 6.82
CA PHE A 543 -25.32 -40.78 6.09
C PHE A 543 -25.41 -41.08 4.59
N ARG A 544 -26.31 -40.40 3.90
CA ARG A 544 -26.33 -40.35 2.44
C ARG A 544 -25.34 -39.32 1.93
N TYR A 545 -24.70 -39.60 0.82
CA TYR A 545 -23.74 -38.68 0.20
C TYR A 545 -23.84 -38.70 -1.33
N ARG A 546 -23.37 -37.60 -1.96
CA ARG A 546 -23.05 -37.49 -3.38
C ARG A 546 -21.52 -37.36 -3.50
N HIS A 547 -20.96 -37.91 -4.58
CA HIS A 547 -19.53 -37.79 -4.86
C HIS A 547 -19.34 -37.09 -6.21
N LEU A 548 -18.82 -35.86 -6.18
CA LEU A 548 -18.40 -35.12 -7.35
C LEU A 548 -16.94 -35.48 -7.65
N LYS A 549 -16.73 -36.34 -8.64
CA LYS A 549 -15.38 -36.74 -9.07
C LYS A 549 -14.75 -35.65 -9.93
N TYR A 550 -13.44 -35.49 -9.80
CA TYR A 550 -12.66 -34.68 -10.71
C TYR A 550 -12.64 -35.34 -12.10
N LYS A 551 -12.83 -34.55 -13.18
CA LYS A 551 -12.79 -35.02 -14.55
C LYS A 551 -11.85 -34.15 -15.35
N LEU A 552 -10.61 -34.62 -15.52
CA LEU A 552 -9.55 -33.94 -16.28
C LEU A 552 -9.87 -33.79 -17.77
N ASP A 553 -10.66 -34.72 -18.32
CA ASP A 553 -10.91 -34.79 -19.78
C ASP A 553 -12.24 -34.13 -20.23
N ASP A 554 -13.02 -33.58 -19.29
CA ASP A 554 -14.31 -32.95 -19.62
C ASP A 554 -14.47 -31.65 -18.81
N PRO A 555 -14.02 -30.50 -19.35
CA PRO A 555 -14.19 -29.19 -18.73
C PRO A 555 -15.65 -28.79 -18.48
N SER A 556 -16.61 -29.37 -19.23
CA SER A 556 -18.02 -29.09 -19.05
C SER A 556 -18.63 -29.78 -17.82
N SER A 557 -17.93 -30.72 -17.20
CA SER A 557 -18.38 -31.50 -16.04
C SER A 557 -18.30 -30.79 -14.70
N GLY A 558 -17.77 -29.58 -14.65
CA GLY A 558 -17.72 -28.68 -13.47
C GLY A 558 -16.38 -28.62 -12.78
N LEU A 559 -15.97 -29.62 -12.00
CA LEU A 559 -14.73 -29.57 -11.22
C LEU A 559 -13.61 -30.33 -11.92
N ILE A 560 -12.48 -29.64 -12.15
CA ILE A 560 -11.35 -30.19 -12.93
C ILE A 560 -10.26 -30.75 -12.01
N GLU A 561 -10.09 -30.17 -10.81
CA GLU A 561 -8.99 -30.55 -9.91
C GLU A 561 -9.35 -30.40 -8.43
N LYS A 562 -8.44 -30.85 -7.58
CA LYS A 562 -8.53 -30.90 -6.12
C LYS A 562 -9.02 -29.60 -5.50
N ILE A 563 -10.20 -29.65 -4.90
CA ILE A 563 -10.78 -28.58 -4.10
C ILE A 563 -10.19 -28.64 -2.69
N CYS A 564 -9.65 -27.54 -2.22
CA CYS A 564 -8.94 -27.44 -0.95
C CYS A 564 -9.58 -26.51 0.07
N CYS A 565 -10.43 -25.59 -0.34
CA CYS A 565 -11.13 -24.71 0.58
C CYS A 565 -12.54 -24.38 0.06
N PHE A 566 -13.41 -24.00 0.98
CA PHE A 566 -14.80 -23.67 0.74
C PHE A 566 -15.17 -22.43 1.53
N TYR A 567 -16.12 -21.66 1.01
CA TYR A 567 -16.76 -20.57 1.72
C TYR A 567 -18.19 -20.34 1.22
N GLU A 568 -19.13 -20.23 2.14
CA GLU A 568 -20.51 -19.83 1.82
C GLU A 568 -20.72 -18.39 2.25
N THR A 569 -21.11 -17.54 1.30
CA THR A 569 -21.38 -16.13 1.53
C THR A 569 -22.70 -15.91 2.28
N GLN A 570 -22.91 -14.71 2.79
CA GLN A 570 -24.13 -14.35 3.52
C GLN A 570 -25.41 -14.53 2.67
N ASP A 571 -25.31 -14.34 1.36
CA ASP A 571 -26.41 -14.58 0.40
C ASP A 571 -26.64 -16.05 0.05
N GLY A 572 -25.83 -16.97 0.58
CA GLY A 572 -25.92 -18.41 0.34
C GLY A 572 -25.17 -18.93 -0.89
N THR A 573 -24.38 -18.09 -1.53
CA THR A 573 -23.52 -18.51 -2.65
C THR A 573 -22.32 -19.30 -2.13
N LEU A 574 -22.15 -20.53 -2.62
CA LEU A 574 -21.01 -21.38 -2.26
C LEU A 574 -19.84 -21.17 -3.24
N TRP A 575 -18.67 -20.91 -2.68
CA TRP A 575 -17.41 -20.76 -3.40
C TRP A 575 -16.45 -21.91 -3.04
N LEU A 576 -15.75 -22.42 -4.05
CA LEU A 576 -14.81 -23.52 -3.91
C LEU A 576 -13.46 -23.11 -4.48
N GLY A 577 -12.40 -23.26 -3.70
CA GLY A 577 -11.03 -22.95 -4.13
C GLY A 577 -10.27 -24.22 -4.53
N SER A 578 -9.64 -24.21 -5.71
CA SER A 578 -8.83 -25.31 -6.22
C SER A 578 -7.32 -25.05 -6.09
N ASN A 579 -6.56 -26.13 -6.20
CA ASN A 579 -5.09 -26.05 -6.21
C ASN A 579 -4.58 -26.06 -7.67
N GLY A 580 -4.66 -24.89 -8.35
CA GLY A 580 -4.06 -24.70 -9.66
C GLY A 580 -5.02 -24.30 -10.79
N TYR A 581 -6.35 -24.36 -10.56
CA TYR A 581 -7.35 -24.00 -11.60
C TYR A 581 -8.17 -22.74 -11.27
N GLY A 582 -8.00 -22.15 -10.08
CA GLY A 582 -8.70 -20.94 -9.67
C GLY A 582 -9.83 -21.22 -8.69
N ILE A 583 -10.79 -20.31 -8.65
CA ILE A 583 -11.94 -20.35 -7.76
C ILE A 583 -13.23 -20.63 -8.53
N TYR A 584 -14.10 -21.48 -7.98
CA TYR A 584 -15.37 -21.84 -8.56
C TYR A 584 -16.51 -21.24 -7.75
N LYS A 585 -17.47 -20.65 -8.47
CA LYS A 585 -18.77 -20.22 -7.93
C LYS A 585 -19.83 -21.26 -8.26
N ARG A 586 -20.51 -21.81 -7.24
CA ARG A 586 -21.66 -22.69 -7.45
C ARG A 586 -22.86 -21.90 -7.93
N MET A 587 -23.51 -22.36 -8.98
CA MET A 587 -24.73 -21.80 -9.55
C MET A 587 -25.73 -22.92 -9.86
N GLN A 588 -26.98 -22.56 -10.09
CA GLN A 588 -27.97 -23.45 -10.71
C GLN A 588 -28.30 -22.90 -12.11
N ASN A 589 -28.34 -23.78 -13.10
CA ASN A 589 -28.79 -23.40 -14.44
C ASN A 589 -30.33 -23.27 -14.48
N GLU A 590 -30.87 -22.86 -15.62
CA GLU A 590 -32.33 -22.70 -15.84
C GLU A 590 -33.12 -23.99 -15.58
N ASP A 591 -32.51 -25.16 -15.75
CA ASP A 591 -33.12 -26.48 -15.49
C ASP A 591 -32.98 -26.92 -14.02
N GLY A 592 -32.41 -26.06 -13.14
CA GLY A 592 -32.13 -26.39 -11.73
C GLY A 592 -30.95 -27.32 -11.53
N LYS A 593 -30.15 -27.60 -12.58
CA LYS A 593 -28.93 -28.41 -12.44
C LYS A 593 -27.77 -27.58 -11.91
N GLU A 594 -27.00 -28.21 -11.06
CA GLU A 594 -25.78 -27.63 -10.46
C GLU A 594 -24.71 -27.36 -11.52
N GLN A 595 -24.17 -26.14 -11.53
CA GLN A 595 -23.12 -25.70 -12.42
C GLN A 595 -22.05 -24.94 -11.64
N PHE A 596 -20.80 -24.99 -12.09
CA PHE A 596 -19.68 -24.28 -11.47
C PHE A 596 -19.04 -23.33 -12.48
N VAL A 597 -19.01 -22.03 -12.15
CA VAL A 597 -18.35 -20.99 -12.94
C VAL A 597 -16.94 -20.77 -12.37
N CYS A 598 -15.93 -20.93 -13.20
CA CYS A 598 -14.53 -20.80 -12.80
C CYS A 598 -13.97 -19.40 -13.09
N TYR A 599 -13.29 -18.82 -12.11
CA TYR A 599 -12.48 -17.62 -12.25
C TYR A 599 -11.02 -17.97 -11.99
N ASN A 600 -10.11 -17.49 -12.83
CA ASN A 600 -8.68 -17.80 -12.77
C ASN A 600 -7.82 -16.57 -13.16
N SER A 601 -6.54 -16.78 -13.43
CA SER A 601 -5.61 -15.69 -13.80
C SER A 601 -6.00 -14.94 -15.08
N LEU A 602 -6.70 -15.58 -16.02
CA LEU A 602 -7.25 -14.90 -17.21
C LEU A 602 -8.37 -13.89 -16.87
N HIS A 603 -8.99 -14.04 -15.71
CA HIS A 603 -10.02 -13.15 -15.19
C HIS A 603 -9.49 -12.10 -14.22
N GLY A 604 -8.17 -12.15 -13.88
CA GLY A 604 -7.51 -11.16 -13.02
C GLY A 604 -7.03 -11.67 -11.67
N LEU A 605 -7.14 -12.97 -11.35
CA LEU A 605 -6.52 -13.54 -10.16
C LEU A 605 -4.98 -13.50 -10.24
N PRO A 606 -4.25 -13.27 -9.14
CA PRO A 606 -2.80 -13.24 -9.15
C PRO A 606 -2.16 -14.64 -9.27
N ASP A 607 -2.89 -15.69 -8.87
CA ASP A 607 -2.47 -17.09 -8.97
C ASP A 607 -3.68 -18.00 -8.94
N ASN A 608 -3.60 -19.17 -9.60
CA ASN A 608 -4.71 -20.13 -9.70
C ASN A 608 -4.78 -21.13 -8.53
N SER A 609 -3.77 -21.14 -7.66
CA SER A 609 -3.74 -22.00 -6.46
C SER A 609 -4.37 -21.28 -5.28
N ILE A 610 -5.65 -21.54 -5.04
CA ILE A 610 -6.41 -20.90 -3.97
C ILE A 610 -6.09 -21.60 -2.65
N ARG A 611 -5.85 -20.80 -1.61
CA ARG A 611 -5.49 -21.27 -0.26
C ARG A 611 -6.63 -21.11 0.73
N SER A 612 -7.34 -20.00 0.69
CA SER A 612 -8.52 -19.74 1.52
C SER A 612 -9.41 -18.69 0.90
N ILE A 613 -10.67 -18.65 1.32
CA ILE A 613 -11.71 -17.74 0.84
C ILE A 613 -12.42 -17.17 2.05
N LEU A 614 -12.66 -15.86 2.08
CA LEU A 614 -13.46 -15.17 3.09
C LEU A 614 -14.35 -14.13 2.42
N GLU A 615 -15.36 -13.62 3.12
CA GLU A 615 -16.22 -12.51 2.71
C GLU A 615 -16.08 -11.36 3.71
N ASP A 616 -16.00 -10.11 3.22
CA ASP A 616 -16.08 -8.92 4.08
C ASP A 616 -17.52 -8.46 4.30
N ASP A 617 -17.72 -7.46 5.19
CA ASP A 617 -19.03 -6.92 5.53
C ASP A 617 -19.72 -6.18 4.35
N LYS A 618 -19.00 -5.94 3.26
CA LYS A 618 -19.49 -5.32 2.02
C LYS A 618 -19.85 -6.35 0.94
N GLY A 619 -19.75 -7.63 1.26
CA GLY A 619 -20.01 -8.74 0.33
C GLY A 619 -18.90 -8.96 -0.70
N CYS A 620 -17.72 -8.42 -0.50
CA CYS A 620 -16.58 -8.70 -1.37
C CYS A 620 -15.89 -9.99 -0.93
N ILE A 621 -15.46 -10.79 -1.90
CA ILE A 621 -14.80 -12.07 -1.69
C ILE A 621 -13.30 -11.86 -1.63
N TRP A 622 -12.68 -12.24 -0.53
CA TRP A 622 -11.24 -12.22 -0.32
C TRP A 622 -10.66 -13.59 -0.60
N ILE A 623 -9.71 -13.66 -1.51
CA ILE A 623 -9.15 -14.89 -2.04
C ILE A 623 -7.65 -14.88 -1.81
N ALA A 624 -7.21 -15.67 -0.85
CA ALA A 624 -5.80 -15.89 -0.58
C ALA A 624 -5.25 -16.94 -1.56
N THR A 625 -4.13 -16.63 -2.20
CA THR A 625 -3.51 -17.48 -3.22
C THR A 625 -2.08 -17.86 -2.85
N ASN A 626 -1.44 -18.64 -3.70
CA ASN A 626 -0.02 -18.95 -3.53
C ASN A 626 0.90 -17.76 -3.89
N ASN A 627 0.37 -16.72 -4.55
CA ASN A 627 1.14 -15.53 -4.93
C ASN A 627 0.29 -14.25 -4.83
N GLY A 628 -0.12 -13.89 -3.62
CA GLY A 628 -0.86 -12.66 -3.34
C GLY A 628 -2.27 -12.88 -2.85
N LEU A 629 -2.88 -11.79 -2.43
CA LEU A 629 -4.26 -11.71 -1.96
C LEU A 629 -5.09 -10.96 -2.99
N SER A 630 -6.28 -11.48 -3.28
CA SER A 630 -7.21 -10.84 -4.20
C SER A 630 -8.52 -10.52 -3.51
N ARG A 631 -9.09 -9.35 -3.80
CA ARG A 631 -10.44 -8.96 -3.42
C ARG A 631 -11.30 -8.92 -4.67
N PHE A 632 -12.28 -9.78 -4.75
CA PHE A 632 -13.25 -9.84 -5.83
C PHE A 632 -14.52 -9.10 -5.45
N GLN A 633 -14.96 -8.21 -6.30
CA GLN A 633 -16.22 -7.47 -6.15
C GLN A 633 -17.28 -8.06 -7.09
N PRO A 634 -18.22 -8.86 -6.57
CA PRO A 634 -19.15 -9.59 -7.42
C PRO A 634 -20.05 -8.70 -8.31
N THR A 635 -20.41 -7.51 -7.81
CA THR A 635 -21.26 -6.54 -8.55
C THR A 635 -20.56 -5.92 -9.75
N GLU A 636 -19.24 -5.76 -9.70
CA GLU A 636 -18.44 -5.17 -10.77
C GLU A 636 -17.67 -6.22 -11.58
N ASN A 637 -17.72 -7.48 -11.15
CA ASN A 637 -16.95 -8.59 -11.71
C ASN A 637 -15.46 -8.25 -11.88
N HIS A 638 -14.88 -7.63 -10.85
CA HIS A 638 -13.53 -7.07 -10.88
C HIS A 638 -12.69 -7.57 -9.72
N PHE A 639 -11.39 -7.88 -10.00
CA PHE A 639 -10.40 -8.30 -9.03
C PHE A 639 -9.45 -7.15 -8.69
N ILE A 640 -9.20 -6.93 -7.41
CA ILE A 640 -8.16 -6.03 -6.90
C ILE A 640 -7.13 -6.88 -6.18
N ASN A 641 -5.87 -6.83 -6.64
CA ASN A 641 -4.81 -7.65 -6.10
C ASN A 641 -3.91 -6.86 -5.15
N TYR A 642 -3.44 -7.53 -4.09
CA TYR A 642 -2.58 -6.99 -3.05
C TYR A 642 -1.34 -7.87 -2.90
N ASN A 643 -0.20 -7.22 -2.66
CA ASN A 643 1.10 -7.86 -2.54
C ASN A 643 1.94 -7.23 -1.40
N ARG A 644 3.24 -7.48 -1.37
CA ARG A 644 4.16 -6.90 -0.36
C ARG A 644 4.19 -5.37 -0.37
N GLN A 645 3.98 -4.73 -1.52
CA GLN A 645 3.93 -3.26 -1.61
C GLN A 645 2.71 -2.67 -0.91
N ASP A 646 1.65 -3.47 -0.76
CA ASP A 646 0.44 -3.08 -0.03
C ASP A 646 0.55 -3.35 1.49
N GLY A 647 1.67 -3.92 1.96
CA GLY A 647 1.96 -4.17 3.37
C GLY A 647 1.81 -5.62 3.81
N LEU A 648 1.59 -6.57 2.90
CA LEU A 648 1.65 -8.00 3.23
C LEU A 648 3.08 -8.40 3.58
N ALA A 649 3.28 -9.08 4.71
CA ALA A 649 4.58 -9.64 5.08
C ALA A 649 5.05 -10.70 4.08
N ASP A 650 4.10 -11.44 3.53
CA ASP A 650 4.34 -12.43 2.48
C ASP A 650 3.20 -12.49 1.47
N THR A 651 3.49 -12.96 0.26
CA THR A 651 2.49 -13.21 -0.78
C THR A 651 2.04 -14.67 -0.85
N GLN A 652 2.76 -15.59 -0.20
CA GLN A 652 2.41 -17.00 -0.16
C GLN A 652 1.55 -17.32 1.06
N PHE A 653 0.24 -17.52 0.82
CA PHE A 653 -0.70 -17.91 1.86
C PHE A 653 -0.67 -19.42 2.12
N TYR A 654 -1.10 -19.83 3.31
CA TYR A 654 -1.10 -21.21 3.73
C TYR A 654 -2.50 -21.84 3.65
N TRP A 655 -2.56 -23.18 3.63
CA TRP A 655 -3.78 -23.94 3.39
C TRP A 655 -4.84 -23.75 4.47
N ASN A 656 -6.06 -23.36 4.09
CA ASN A 656 -7.22 -23.20 4.97
C ASN A 656 -6.99 -22.36 6.25
N ALA A 657 -5.88 -21.64 6.31
CA ALA A 657 -5.52 -20.80 7.45
C ALA A 657 -6.24 -19.44 7.35
N ALA A 658 -7.55 -19.44 7.53
CA ALA A 658 -8.35 -18.24 7.42
C ALA A 658 -9.51 -18.23 8.42
N HIS A 659 -9.80 -17.04 8.97
CA HIS A 659 -10.93 -16.84 9.85
C HIS A 659 -11.47 -15.40 9.72
N ARG A 660 -12.79 -15.25 9.64
CA ARG A 660 -13.48 -13.96 9.71
C ARG A 660 -13.89 -13.67 11.14
N SER A 661 -13.36 -12.57 11.70
CA SER A 661 -13.72 -12.09 13.02
C SER A 661 -15.15 -11.50 13.05
N GLN A 662 -15.81 -11.60 14.19
CA GLN A 662 -17.05 -10.89 14.48
C GLN A 662 -16.85 -9.34 14.51
N TYR A 663 -15.61 -8.84 14.53
CA TYR A 663 -15.25 -7.41 14.57
C TYR A 663 -14.75 -6.90 13.20
N SER A 664 -15.24 -7.46 12.09
CA SER A 664 -14.89 -7.02 10.72
C SER A 664 -13.41 -7.13 10.37
N LYS A 665 -12.67 -8.04 11.03
CA LYS A 665 -11.30 -8.37 10.69
C LYS A 665 -11.23 -9.70 9.95
N LEU A 666 -10.32 -9.78 8.99
CA LEU A 666 -9.97 -11.01 8.31
C LEU A 666 -8.58 -11.45 8.76
N TYR A 667 -8.47 -12.69 9.24
CA TYR A 667 -7.21 -13.30 9.61
C TYR A 667 -6.81 -14.34 8.56
N LEU A 668 -5.58 -14.26 8.07
CA LEU A 668 -5.07 -15.10 6.99
C LEU A 668 -3.65 -15.58 7.32
N GLY A 669 -3.44 -16.89 7.35
CA GLY A 669 -2.13 -17.50 7.59
C GLY A 669 -1.26 -17.47 6.35
N THR A 670 0.03 -17.16 6.53
CA THR A 670 1.07 -17.14 5.48
C THR A 670 2.27 -18.00 5.90
N VAL A 671 3.19 -18.22 4.98
CA VAL A 671 4.46 -18.90 5.30
C VAL A 671 5.35 -18.07 6.24
N SER A 672 5.16 -16.76 6.30
CA SER A 672 5.94 -15.85 7.17
C SER A 672 5.18 -15.40 8.43
N GLY A 673 3.98 -15.94 8.72
CA GLY A 673 3.20 -15.59 9.90
C GLY A 673 1.71 -15.41 9.63
N LEU A 674 1.05 -14.57 10.44
CA LEU A 674 -0.37 -14.25 10.33
C LEU A 674 -0.57 -12.82 9.85
N VAL A 675 -1.47 -12.63 8.90
CA VAL A 675 -1.94 -11.34 8.41
C VAL A 675 -3.34 -11.07 8.97
N ALA A 676 -3.55 -9.93 9.61
CA ALA A 676 -4.86 -9.42 10.01
C ALA A 676 -5.20 -8.18 9.19
N ILE A 677 -6.37 -8.17 8.56
CA ILE A 677 -6.86 -7.08 7.72
C ILE A 677 -8.10 -6.47 8.37
N ASP A 678 -8.10 -5.15 8.56
CA ASP A 678 -9.29 -4.41 8.99
C ASP A 678 -10.07 -3.94 7.75
N CYS A 679 -11.29 -4.45 7.57
CA CYS A 679 -12.14 -4.17 6.42
C CYS A 679 -13.00 -2.90 6.58
N ASN A 680 -12.99 -2.26 7.75
CA ASN A 680 -13.79 -1.06 8.02
C ASN A 680 -13.21 0.20 7.37
N LEU A 681 -11.94 0.19 7.00
CA LEU A 681 -11.29 1.34 6.37
C LEU A 681 -11.73 1.48 4.91
N PRO A 682 -11.98 2.72 4.42
CA PRO A 682 -12.34 2.95 3.04
C PRO A 682 -11.18 2.52 2.13
N ALA A 683 -11.48 1.69 1.13
CA ALA A 683 -10.54 1.41 0.06
C ALA A 683 -10.23 2.72 -0.68
N LEU A 684 -8.95 3.05 -0.83
CA LEU A 684 -8.53 4.18 -1.64
C LEU A 684 -8.91 3.90 -3.10
N THR A 685 -9.56 4.86 -3.74
CA THR A 685 -9.93 4.76 -5.17
C THR A 685 -8.66 4.63 -6.01
N THR A 686 -8.56 3.59 -6.81
CA THR A 686 -7.49 3.43 -7.78
C THR A 686 -7.68 4.45 -8.90
N GLN A 687 -6.74 5.38 -9.04
CA GLN A 687 -6.69 6.18 -10.27
C GLN A 687 -6.25 5.25 -11.42
N SER A 688 -6.93 5.32 -12.55
CA SER A 688 -6.51 4.59 -13.74
C SER A 688 -5.13 5.06 -14.18
N SER A 689 -4.16 4.16 -14.18
CA SER A 689 -2.80 4.46 -14.65
C SER A 689 -2.80 4.51 -16.18
N LYS A 690 -2.22 5.57 -16.76
CA LYS A 690 -1.97 5.64 -18.20
C LYS A 690 -0.72 4.84 -18.52
N VAL A 691 -0.82 3.87 -19.41
CA VAL A 691 0.33 3.14 -19.94
C VAL A 691 1.03 4.01 -20.97
N ARG A 692 2.37 4.11 -20.90
CA ARG A 692 3.22 4.82 -21.85
C ARG A 692 4.40 3.96 -22.25
N PHE A 693 4.84 4.11 -23.49
CA PHE A 693 6.13 3.60 -23.91
C PHE A 693 7.22 4.58 -23.44
N THR A 694 8.29 4.07 -22.87
CA THR A 694 9.39 4.86 -22.31
C THR A 694 10.71 4.67 -23.05
N HIS A 695 10.89 3.50 -23.68
CA HIS A 695 12.10 3.15 -24.44
C HIS A 695 11.76 2.47 -25.76
N LEU A 696 12.58 2.72 -26.78
CA LEU A 696 12.55 2.03 -28.04
C LEU A 696 13.94 1.42 -28.30
N LYS A 697 13.98 0.13 -28.62
CA LYS A 697 15.18 -0.56 -29.09
C LYS A 697 14.91 -1.11 -30.48
N VAL A 698 15.84 -0.88 -31.39
CA VAL A 698 15.84 -1.48 -32.73
C VAL A 698 17.07 -2.37 -32.82
N GLY A 699 16.86 -3.69 -32.98
CA GLY A 699 17.89 -4.67 -32.72
C GLY A 699 18.28 -4.67 -31.25
N ASN A 700 19.55 -4.41 -30.92
CA ASN A 700 20.05 -4.26 -29.55
C ASN A 700 20.44 -2.82 -29.21
N GLU A 701 20.17 -1.87 -30.10
CA GLU A 701 20.53 -0.46 -29.92
C GLU A 701 19.33 0.34 -29.39
N GLU A 702 19.58 1.13 -28.36
CA GLU A 702 18.59 2.06 -27.83
C GLU A 702 18.46 3.29 -28.73
N ILE A 703 17.23 3.64 -29.07
CA ILE A 703 16.92 4.71 -29.99
C ILE A 703 16.48 5.96 -29.20
N PHE A 704 17.26 7.02 -29.34
CA PHE A 704 16.97 8.32 -28.73
C PHE A 704 16.17 9.23 -29.68
N PRO A 705 15.36 10.18 -29.12
CA PRO A 705 14.62 11.15 -29.94
C PRO A 705 15.53 11.98 -30.85
N GLY A 706 14.99 12.41 -32.00
CA GLY A 706 15.69 13.26 -32.97
C GLY A 706 16.40 12.51 -34.10
N ASN A 707 16.15 11.22 -34.26
CA ASN A 707 16.63 10.41 -35.39
C ASN A 707 15.48 10.04 -36.35
N GLU A 708 15.81 9.29 -37.44
CA GLU A 708 14.84 8.89 -38.45
C GLU A 708 13.78 7.89 -37.95
N TYR A 709 14.08 7.06 -36.94
CA TYR A 709 13.16 6.10 -36.32
C TYR A 709 12.20 6.78 -35.35
N LEU A 710 12.71 7.75 -34.58
CA LEU A 710 12.04 8.41 -33.48
C LEU A 710 12.28 9.92 -33.54
N PRO A 711 11.55 10.68 -34.37
CA PRO A 711 11.71 12.13 -34.47
C PRO A 711 11.40 12.90 -33.18
N LEU A 712 10.47 12.34 -32.37
CA LEU A 712 10.03 12.90 -31.08
C LEU A 712 10.24 11.86 -29.98
N ASP A 713 10.23 12.30 -28.72
CA ASP A 713 10.26 11.35 -27.57
C ASP A 713 9.14 10.31 -27.70
N ILE A 714 9.45 9.05 -27.38
CA ILE A 714 8.51 7.94 -27.55
C ILE A 714 7.22 8.13 -26.78
N ALA A 715 7.27 8.79 -25.62
CA ALA A 715 6.10 9.05 -24.79
C ALA A 715 5.07 9.99 -25.47
N VAL A 716 5.49 10.79 -26.45
CA VAL A 716 4.63 11.71 -27.21
C VAL A 716 4.48 11.31 -28.67
N SER A 717 5.27 10.35 -29.17
CA SER A 717 5.26 9.88 -30.56
C SER A 717 3.95 9.17 -30.88
N LYS A 718 3.33 9.55 -32.01
CA LYS A 718 2.12 8.89 -32.55
C LYS A 718 2.46 7.75 -33.51
N ALA A 719 3.67 7.69 -34.00
CA ALA A 719 4.15 6.69 -34.93
C ALA A 719 5.66 6.52 -34.83
N ILE A 720 6.11 5.30 -35.02
CA ILE A 720 7.52 4.91 -35.08
C ILE A 720 7.81 4.46 -36.51
N ARG A 721 8.95 4.84 -37.08
CA ARG A 721 9.40 4.42 -38.42
C ARG A 721 10.43 3.30 -38.24
N ILE A 722 10.15 2.12 -38.81
CA ILE A 722 11.07 0.99 -38.80
C ILE A 722 11.33 0.59 -40.27
N HIS A 723 12.60 0.40 -40.67
CA HIS A 723 12.94 -0.06 -41.99
C HIS A 723 12.74 -1.57 -42.10
N GLU A 724 12.34 -2.01 -43.33
CA GLU A 724 11.94 -3.41 -43.61
C GLU A 724 13.03 -4.45 -43.35
N ARG A 725 14.30 -4.05 -43.27
CA ARG A 725 15.48 -4.93 -43.04
C ARG A 725 15.86 -5.11 -41.58
N GLU A 726 15.16 -4.51 -40.65
CA GLU A 726 15.51 -4.45 -39.21
C GLU A 726 14.48 -5.17 -38.34
N LYS A 727 14.17 -6.40 -38.75
CA LYS A 727 13.25 -7.29 -37.96
C LYS A 727 13.99 -7.96 -36.82
#